data_be6eb009576816239492a4f959dafa2a
#
_entry.id   be6eb009576816239492a4f959dafa2a
#
_cell.length_a   1.000
_cell.length_b   1.000
_cell.length_c   1.000
_cell.angle_alpha   90.00
_cell.angle_beta   90.00
_cell.angle_gamma   90.00
#
_symmetry.space_group_name_H-M   'P 1'
#
loop_
_entity.id
_entity.type
_entity.pdbx_description
1 polymer ?
#
loop_
_entity_poly.entity_id
_entity_poly.type
_entity_poly.pdbx_seq_one_letter_code
_entity_poly.pdbx_strand_id
1 'polypeptide(L)'
;MSRWRDAVGAIRGPLEFARRGPGTAERVRDLAGTLRSACERAAELWIPPEAAKRLREASARLEAGVSPESLEELARMLAPVLDPAFPERWLAQPVSRVPGVGPKTAQALARKEIASVEDLLFFLPRAYEDRREIVPIEKLEVGRSAVFAGTVTRSGVVPLRNGRRFFQAIVSDGTGAVQLKWFRGIATFQDRLAAGARVLVAGEVRRYRFAKELHHPDVELLSAEAEPSELPRIVPSYSAVEGLPPRTLRRLVESAVRSAGDLVDGWLPEETVARLGLAEIGAALREVHLPSVGLDPARLRERNTPYHLRLVAEELFLLQLGIALRRRELHTRVTGALALSDEAEARARASLPFALTGDQERAWREIRADLGRRAPMNRLLVGDVGTGKTVLAVLAAAAAHASGRTTALLAPTELLAEQHFETLHRLASPLGLRAALLTGSTPPRERAELARWLERGEVALVVGTHALFSESVDLPRLGLVVIDEQHRFGVAQRRALARKGENPHLLAMSATPIPRSLALTVFGDLDHSTLRERPPGRAPVQTRVVPPTAGRAVMSQVHETLRRGEQIFVVYPLVEESEKADLKDATRGFERLRKALPGVTAALVHGRVDRAERARAMADFAAGRVRVLVATTVIEVGVDVPNATLLIVQHAERFGLAQLHQLRGRVGRGGRPGRALLIADPTTPESVERLAILERSDSGFEIAEADLRIRGAGEWLGTRQAGHLPELRLADLLRHGEFLDAARDAAARLLARDPTLAGVPGLRDAVSRRWGARLDLAAAS
;
A
#
# COMPACT_ATOMS: atom_id res chain seq x y z
N MET A 1 4.20 22.75 14.72
CA MET A 1 3.00 22.87 15.60
C MET A 1 1.86 23.45 14.80
N SER A 2 0.60 23.38 15.26
CA SER A 2 -0.51 24.05 14.58
C SER A 2 -0.53 25.54 14.89
N ARG A 3 -1.12 26.32 13.98
CA ARG A 3 -1.35 27.77 14.21
C ARG A 3 -2.12 28.03 15.50
N TRP A 4 -2.97 27.11 15.89
CA TRP A 4 -3.68 27.15 17.16
C TRP A 4 -2.76 27.07 18.37
N ARG A 5 -1.78 26.16 18.39
CA ARG A 5 -0.83 26.02 19.53
C ARG A 5 0.01 27.28 19.71
N ASP A 6 0.43 27.91 18.61
CA ASP A 6 1.16 29.16 18.63
C ASP A 6 0.30 30.30 19.17
N ALA A 7 -0.96 30.41 18.69
CA ALA A 7 -1.89 31.41 19.15
C ALA A 7 -2.24 31.26 20.66
N VAL A 8 -2.49 29.99 21.09
CA VAL A 8 -2.74 29.69 22.51
C VAL A 8 -1.51 29.97 23.37
N GLY A 9 -0.30 29.70 22.88
CA GLY A 9 0.95 30.01 23.57
C GLY A 9 1.11 31.50 23.83
N ALA A 10 0.73 32.34 22.85
CA ALA A 10 0.73 33.79 22.97
C ALA A 10 -0.28 34.35 23.99
N ILE A 11 -1.34 33.59 24.32
CA ILE A 11 -2.32 33.95 25.37
C ILE A 11 -1.86 33.35 26.72
N ARG A 12 -1.53 32.07 26.75
CA ARG A 12 -1.21 31.32 27.98
C ARG A 12 0.01 31.87 28.69
N GLY A 13 1.11 32.10 27.97
CA GLY A 13 2.36 32.57 28.55
C GLY A 13 2.23 33.85 29.35
N PRO A 14 1.72 34.97 28.78
CA PRO A 14 1.49 36.20 29.51
C PRO A 14 0.45 36.07 30.63
N LEU A 15 -0.62 35.30 30.43
CA LEU A 15 -1.68 35.08 31.44
C LEU A 15 -1.17 34.31 32.66
N GLU A 16 -0.43 33.24 32.48
CA GLU A 16 0.17 32.46 33.55
C GLU A 16 1.27 33.23 34.28
N PHE A 17 2.08 34.02 33.56
CA PHE A 17 3.07 34.87 34.17
C PHE A 17 2.44 35.92 35.06
N ALA A 18 1.40 36.60 34.59
CA ALA A 18 0.69 37.63 35.34
C ALA A 18 0.02 37.08 36.64
N ARG A 19 -0.31 35.81 36.69
CA ARG A 19 -0.96 35.12 37.83
C ARG A 19 0.03 34.57 38.88
N ARG A 20 1.35 34.59 38.63
CA ARG A 20 2.33 33.98 39.54
C ARG A 20 2.50 34.69 40.89
N GLY A 21 2.04 35.93 41.02
CA GLY A 21 2.11 36.63 42.30
C GLY A 21 1.77 38.11 42.22
N PRO A 22 1.61 38.82 43.35
CA PRO A 22 1.33 40.23 43.38
C PRO A 22 2.38 41.07 42.63
N GLY A 23 1.95 42.00 41.80
CA GLY A 23 2.82 42.89 41.02
C GLY A 23 3.46 42.27 39.76
N THR A 24 3.23 41.00 39.48
CA THR A 24 3.74 40.38 38.23
C THR A 24 2.99 40.87 36.97
N ALA A 25 1.72 41.21 37.10
CA ALA A 25 0.92 41.78 36.00
C ALA A 25 1.48 43.16 35.58
N GLU A 26 1.98 44.01 36.52
CA GLU A 26 2.53 45.31 36.25
C GLU A 26 3.91 45.27 35.53
N ARG A 27 4.61 44.09 35.62
CA ARG A 27 5.88 43.87 34.91
C ARG A 27 5.72 43.58 33.44
N VAL A 28 4.52 43.25 32.97
CA VAL A 28 4.25 43.06 31.54
C VAL A 28 3.76 44.41 30.98
N ARG A 29 4.58 45.00 30.13
CA ARG A 29 4.21 46.27 29.45
C ARG A 29 2.94 46.01 28.61
N ASP A 30 1.86 46.75 28.90
CA ASP A 30 0.57 46.61 28.25
C ASP A 30 0.03 45.17 28.18
N LEU A 31 -0.12 44.53 29.34
CA LEU A 31 -0.67 43.19 29.44
C LEU A 31 -2.06 43.08 28.81
N ALA A 32 -2.93 44.04 29.02
CA ALA A 32 -4.29 44.04 28.47
C ALA A 32 -4.27 44.07 26.95
N GLY A 33 -3.50 44.98 26.32
CA GLY A 33 -3.36 45.05 24.87
C GLY A 33 -2.71 43.78 24.26
N THR A 34 -1.70 43.26 24.95
CA THR A 34 -1.04 41.99 24.53
C THR A 34 -2.02 40.83 24.50
N LEU A 35 -2.75 40.58 25.58
CA LEU A 35 -3.74 39.51 25.69
C LEU A 35 -4.92 39.74 24.72
N ARG A 36 -5.42 40.98 24.60
CA ARG A 36 -6.49 41.31 23.67
C ARG A 36 -6.12 40.98 22.26
N SER A 37 -5.00 41.51 21.77
CA SER A 37 -4.50 41.21 20.41
C SER A 37 -4.26 39.73 20.15
N ALA A 38 -3.78 38.99 21.15
CA ALA A 38 -3.60 37.53 21.04
C ALA A 38 -4.94 36.80 20.94
N CYS A 39 -5.95 37.19 21.74
CA CYS A 39 -7.30 36.63 21.66
C CYS A 39 -7.99 36.92 20.34
N GLU A 40 -7.86 38.15 19.80
CA GLU A 40 -8.41 38.54 18.49
C GLU A 40 -7.78 37.69 17.37
N ARG A 41 -6.45 37.60 17.29
CA ARG A 41 -5.78 36.77 16.30
C ARG A 41 -6.16 35.29 16.40
N ALA A 42 -6.31 34.78 17.63
CA ALA A 42 -6.76 33.38 17.84
C ALA A 42 -8.20 33.16 17.41
N ALA A 43 -9.07 34.16 17.59
CA ALA A 43 -10.48 34.10 17.19
C ALA A 43 -10.71 34.18 15.67
N GLU A 44 -9.71 34.66 14.89
CA GLU A 44 -9.74 34.69 13.42
C GLU A 44 -9.33 33.33 12.79
N LEU A 45 -8.76 32.43 13.57
CA LEU A 45 -8.40 31.09 13.10
C LEU A 45 -9.64 30.26 12.77
N TRP A 46 -9.47 29.26 11.92
CA TRP A 46 -10.52 28.30 11.58
C TRP A 46 -10.67 27.25 12.70
N ILE A 47 -11.40 27.66 13.72
CA ILE A 47 -11.63 26.95 14.99
C ILE A 47 -13.12 26.85 15.28
N PRO A 48 -13.53 26.00 16.25
CA PRO A 48 -14.93 25.88 16.63
C PRO A 48 -15.57 27.25 16.98
N PRO A 49 -16.81 27.49 16.51
CA PRO A 49 -17.49 28.76 16.77
C PRO A 49 -17.59 29.10 18.27
N GLU A 50 -17.74 28.11 19.12
CA GLU A 50 -17.78 28.26 20.58
C GLU A 50 -16.44 28.73 21.15
N ALA A 51 -15.32 28.23 20.61
CA ALA A 51 -13.99 28.67 21.02
C ALA A 51 -13.72 30.09 20.55
N ALA A 52 -14.04 30.41 19.29
CA ALA A 52 -13.93 31.77 18.74
C ALA A 52 -14.80 32.78 19.52
N LYS A 53 -16.00 32.38 19.94
CA LYS A 53 -16.88 33.21 20.78
C LYS A 53 -16.23 33.53 22.12
N ARG A 54 -15.69 32.52 22.82
CA ARG A 54 -14.99 32.71 24.12
C ARG A 54 -13.79 33.66 23.99
N LEU A 55 -13.02 33.54 22.92
CA LEU A 55 -11.88 34.41 22.66
C LEU A 55 -12.29 35.85 22.42
N ARG A 56 -13.38 36.09 21.65
CA ARG A 56 -13.94 37.43 21.44
C ARG A 56 -14.50 38.03 22.72
N GLU A 57 -15.20 37.23 23.53
CA GLU A 57 -15.69 37.68 24.85
C GLU A 57 -14.53 38.03 25.77
N ALA A 58 -13.42 37.26 25.72
CA ALA A 58 -12.20 37.57 26.47
C ALA A 58 -11.56 38.91 26.00
N SER A 59 -11.46 39.08 24.67
CA SER A 59 -10.96 40.34 24.08
C SER A 59 -11.76 41.55 24.52
N ALA A 60 -13.10 41.45 24.47
CA ALA A 60 -13.99 42.56 24.87
C ALA A 60 -13.85 42.91 26.38
N ARG A 61 -13.68 41.92 27.25
CA ARG A 61 -13.45 42.17 28.69
C ARG A 61 -12.11 42.87 28.98
N LEU A 62 -11.11 42.62 28.17
CA LEU A 62 -9.78 43.22 28.29
C LEU A 62 -9.77 44.73 27.92
N GLU A 63 -10.80 45.22 27.24
CA GLU A 63 -10.99 46.66 26.97
C GLU A 63 -11.20 47.48 28.26
N ALA A 64 -11.80 46.88 29.28
CA ALA A 64 -12.03 47.51 30.58
C ALA A 64 -10.81 47.58 31.49
N GLY A 65 -9.64 47.07 31.01
CA GLY A 65 -8.42 46.97 31.78
C GLY A 65 -8.27 45.65 32.53
N VAL A 66 -7.15 45.48 33.25
CA VAL A 66 -6.77 44.24 33.92
C VAL A 66 -6.60 44.47 35.42
N SER A 67 -7.38 43.77 36.23
CA SER A 67 -7.24 43.64 37.69
C SER A 67 -6.89 42.18 38.05
N PRO A 68 -6.36 41.87 39.24
CA PRO A 68 -6.12 40.52 39.67
C PRO A 68 -7.38 39.63 39.61
N GLU A 69 -8.55 40.16 39.97
CA GLU A 69 -9.83 39.48 39.91
C GLU A 69 -10.28 39.18 38.47
N SER A 70 -10.13 40.18 37.57
CA SER A 70 -10.45 40.06 36.16
C SER A 70 -9.53 39.04 35.46
N LEU A 71 -8.26 38.92 35.87
CA LEU A 71 -7.32 37.89 35.37
C LEU A 71 -7.75 36.48 35.77
N GLU A 72 -8.21 36.28 37.00
CA GLU A 72 -8.69 34.97 37.44
C GLU A 72 -10.01 34.59 36.73
N GLU A 73 -10.89 35.54 36.50
CA GLU A 73 -12.12 35.31 35.73
C GLU A 73 -11.80 34.99 34.28
N LEU A 74 -10.89 35.73 33.64
CA LEU A 74 -10.40 35.51 32.30
C LEU A 74 -9.77 34.13 32.15
N ALA A 75 -8.92 33.74 33.10
CA ALA A 75 -8.28 32.43 33.10
C ALA A 75 -9.31 31.29 33.19
N ARG A 76 -10.30 31.42 34.07
CA ARG A 76 -11.42 30.43 34.18
C ARG A 76 -12.25 30.34 32.92
N MET A 77 -12.55 31.46 32.28
CA MET A 77 -13.30 31.49 31.01
C MET A 77 -12.54 30.85 29.87
N LEU A 78 -11.24 31.11 29.77
CA LEU A 78 -10.38 30.60 28.70
C LEU A 78 -9.84 29.18 28.97
N ALA A 79 -9.88 28.67 30.20
CA ALA A 79 -9.33 27.36 30.57
C ALA A 79 -9.73 26.22 29.63
N PRO A 80 -11.01 26.09 29.18
CA PRO A 80 -11.40 25.00 28.27
C PRO A 80 -10.75 25.06 26.91
N VAL A 81 -10.43 26.27 26.40
CA VAL A 81 -9.82 26.51 25.08
C VAL A 81 -8.29 26.55 25.15
N LEU A 82 -7.73 26.96 26.30
CA LEU A 82 -6.29 26.97 26.54
C LEU A 82 -5.74 25.58 26.93
N ASP A 83 -6.60 24.60 27.21
CA ASP A 83 -6.17 23.24 27.50
C ASP A 83 -5.36 22.66 26.33
N PRO A 84 -4.14 22.14 26.55
CA PRO A 84 -3.31 21.52 25.53
C PRO A 84 -4.02 20.38 24.74
N ALA A 85 -4.92 19.66 25.40
CA ALA A 85 -5.69 18.56 24.81
C ALA A 85 -6.97 19.00 24.08
N PHE A 86 -7.25 20.31 24.02
CA PHE A 86 -8.46 20.83 23.36
C PHE A 86 -8.53 20.46 21.87
N PRO A 87 -7.45 20.60 21.05
CA PRO A 87 -7.50 20.20 19.66
C PRO A 87 -7.85 18.73 19.47
N GLU A 88 -7.16 17.82 20.18
CA GLU A 88 -7.37 16.39 20.04
C GLU A 88 -8.77 15.98 20.49
N ARG A 89 -9.25 16.55 21.60
CA ARG A 89 -10.62 16.29 22.07
C ARG A 89 -11.68 16.78 21.09
N TRP A 90 -11.45 17.92 20.43
CA TRP A 90 -12.40 18.43 19.45
C TRP A 90 -12.38 17.60 18.16
N LEU A 91 -11.21 17.29 17.65
CA LEU A 91 -11.04 16.49 16.44
C LEU A 91 -11.62 15.06 16.59
N ALA A 92 -11.52 14.50 17.78
CA ALA A 92 -12.12 13.20 18.11
C ALA A 92 -13.64 13.21 18.34
N GLN A 93 -14.28 14.38 18.37
CA GLN A 93 -15.73 14.48 18.53
C GLN A 93 -16.47 13.81 17.36
N PRO A 94 -17.69 13.28 17.61
CA PRO A 94 -18.53 12.75 16.53
C PRO A 94 -18.75 13.78 15.42
N VAL A 95 -18.78 13.33 14.18
CA VAL A 95 -18.99 14.16 12.99
C VAL A 95 -20.27 15.00 13.04
N SER A 96 -21.25 14.59 13.84
CA SER A 96 -22.49 15.35 14.12
C SER A 96 -22.26 16.70 14.80
N ARG A 97 -21.06 16.97 15.32
CA ARG A 97 -20.68 18.29 15.86
C ARG A 97 -20.38 19.32 14.78
N VAL A 98 -20.12 18.87 13.55
CA VAL A 98 -19.93 19.79 12.43
C VAL A 98 -21.26 20.43 12.06
N PRO A 99 -21.31 21.78 11.95
CA PRO A 99 -22.53 22.50 11.57
C PRO A 99 -23.11 21.98 10.25
N GLY A 100 -24.40 21.63 10.28
CA GLY A 100 -25.10 21.05 9.11
C GLY A 100 -25.13 19.53 9.05
N VAL A 101 -24.45 18.81 9.95
CA VAL A 101 -24.51 17.34 10.04
C VAL A 101 -25.60 16.92 11.00
N GLY A 102 -26.76 16.53 10.47
CA GLY A 102 -27.84 15.92 11.24
C GLY A 102 -27.67 14.39 11.39
N PRO A 103 -28.53 13.73 12.21
CA PRO A 103 -28.41 12.29 12.51
C PRO A 103 -28.39 11.39 11.26
N LYS A 104 -29.27 11.64 10.27
CA LYS A 104 -29.30 10.87 9.00
C LYS A 104 -28.02 11.05 8.18
N THR A 105 -27.48 12.26 8.17
CA THR A 105 -26.22 12.60 7.49
C THR A 105 -25.04 11.92 8.18
N ALA A 106 -24.97 11.95 9.52
CA ALA A 106 -23.93 11.26 10.28
C ALA A 106 -23.95 9.74 10.02
N GLN A 107 -25.13 9.14 9.95
CA GLN A 107 -25.28 7.72 9.60
C GLN A 107 -24.79 7.40 8.19
N ALA A 108 -25.07 8.29 7.21
CA ALA A 108 -24.57 8.11 5.83
C ALA A 108 -23.05 8.23 5.77
N LEU A 109 -22.44 9.17 6.51
CA LEU A 109 -20.99 9.35 6.62
C LEU A 109 -20.32 8.15 7.30
N ALA A 110 -20.92 7.60 8.36
CA ALA A 110 -20.41 6.44 9.07
C ALA A 110 -20.28 5.18 8.20
N ARG A 111 -21.12 5.01 7.16
CA ARG A 111 -20.98 3.93 6.17
C ARG A 111 -19.70 4.04 5.33
N LYS A 112 -19.05 5.21 5.31
CA LYS A 112 -17.76 5.49 4.68
C LYS A 112 -16.64 5.66 5.72
N GLU A 113 -16.85 5.10 6.93
CA GLU A 113 -15.88 5.19 8.04
C GLU A 113 -15.56 6.63 8.48
N ILE A 114 -16.46 7.59 8.18
CA ILE A 114 -16.32 8.99 8.60
C ILE A 114 -17.17 9.16 9.87
N ALA A 115 -16.55 8.94 11.02
CA ALA A 115 -17.24 8.97 12.32
C ALA A 115 -16.93 10.23 13.13
N SER A 116 -15.74 10.80 12.99
CA SER A 116 -15.24 11.95 13.74
C SER A 116 -15.11 13.21 12.88
N VAL A 117 -14.88 14.35 13.52
CA VAL A 117 -14.54 15.61 12.86
C VAL A 117 -13.23 15.45 12.07
N GLU A 118 -12.23 14.79 12.66
CA GLU A 118 -10.94 14.50 12.01
C GLU A 118 -11.12 13.68 10.73
N ASP A 119 -11.97 12.64 10.75
CA ASP A 119 -12.22 11.82 9.54
C ASP A 119 -12.80 12.66 8.42
N LEU A 120 -13.69 13.62 8.71
CA LEU A 120 -14.27 14.49 7.70
C LEU A 120 -13.23 15.48 7.15
N LEU A 121 -12.33 16.01 7.99
CA LEU A 121 -11.22 16.87 7.54
C LEU A 121 -10.24 16.14 6.61
N PHE A 122 -10.01 14.86 6.85
CA PHE A 122 -9.14 14.01 6.03
C PHE A 122 -9.90 13.22 4.95
N PHE A 123 -11.18 13.52 4.73
CA PHE A 123 -11.91 13.04 3.57
C PHE A 123 -11.56 13.90 2.35
N LEU A 124 -10.41 13.59 1.72
CA LEU A 124 -9.77 14.44 0.73
C LEU A 124 -10.48 14.40 -0.64
N PRO A 125 -10.41 15.47 -1.45
CA PRO A 125 -10.99 15.51 -2.78
C PRO A 125 -10.39 14.44 -3.70
N ARG A 126 -11.25 13.80 -4.49
CA ARG A 126 -10.86 12.86 -5.55
C ARG A 126 -10.43 13.57 -6.83
N ALA A 127 -11.06 14.68 -7.15
CA ALA A 127 -10.81 15.48 -8.34
C ALA A 127 -11.13 16.95 -8.09
N TYR A 128 -10.71 17.80 -9.02
CA TYR A 128 -11.01 19.24 -9.01
C TYR A 128 -11.62 19.63 -10.34
N GLU A 129 -12.69 20.43 -10.28
CA GLU A 129 -13.32 21.06 -11.43
C GLU A 129 -12.85 22.51 -11.52
N ASP A 130 -12.20 22.86 -12.62
CA ASP A 130 -11.82 24.24 -12.88
C ASP A 130 -13.05 25.00 -13.43
N ARG A 131 -13.58 25.93 -12.65
CA ARG A 131 -14.73 26.76 -13.01
C ARG A 131 -14.33 28.22 -13.24
N ARG A 132 -13.04 28.50 -13.47
CA ARG A 132 -12.52 29.85 -13.66
C ARG A 132 -12.80 30.36 -15.05
N GLU A 133 -12.91 29.49 -16.06
CA GLU A 133 -13.24 29.87 -17.41
C GLU A 133 -14.74 29.68 -17.65
N ILE A 134 -15.44 30.82 -17.81
CA ILE A 134 -16.85 30.84 -18.17
C ILE A 134 -16.96 30.89 -19.69
N VAL A 135 -17.49 29.83 -20.29
CA VAL A 135 -17.58 29.71 -21.74
C VAL A 135 -18.94 30.22 -22.23
N PRO A 136 -19.01 31.07 -23.27
CA PRO A 136 -20.28 31.41 -23.91
C PRO A 136 -21.05 30.19 -24.41
N ILE A 137 -22.38 30.18 -24.30
CA ILE A 137 -23.23 29.03 -24.64
C ILE A 137 -23.06 28.60 -26.10
N GLU A 138 -22.82 29.52 -27.02
CA GLU A 138 -22.53 29.21 -28.42
C GLU A 138 -21.30 28.32 -28.59
N LYS A 139 -20.26 28.52 -27.77
CA LYS A 139 -18.96 27.83 -27.82
C LYS A 139 -18.94 26.51 -27.05
N LEU A 140 -20.03 26.09 -26.42
CA LEU A 140 -20.10 24.81 -25.71
C LEU A 140 -19.84 23.65 -26.67
N GLU A 141 -18.89 22.77 -26.32
CA GLU A 141 -18.52 21.58 -27.09
C GLU A 141 -19.18 20.32 -26.52
N VAL A 142 -19.82 19.52 -27.40
CA VAL A 142 -20.45 18.26 -27.01
C VAL A 142 -19.38 17.23 -26.57
N GLY A 143 -19.63 16.57 -25.45
CA GLY A 143 -18.72 15.59 -24.87
C GLY A 143 -17.69 16.20 -23.90
N ARG A 144 -17.69 17.53 -23.73
CA ARG A 144 -16.82 18.21 -22.75
C ARG A 144 -17.63 18.78 -21.60
N SER A 145 -17.00 18.83 -20.43
CA SER A 145 -17.52 19.59 -19.30
C SER A 145 -17.22 21.07 -19.50
N ALA A 146 -18.20 21.91 -19.26
CA ALA A 146 -18.08 23.37 -19.39
C ALA A 146 -18.78 24.09 -18.24
N VAL A 147 -18.34 25.32 -17.99
CA VAL A 147 -18.98 26.25 -17.07
C VAL A 147 -19.48 27.46 -17.86
N PHE A 148 -20.72 27.83 -17.67
CA PHE A 148 -21.34 28.97 -18.32
C PHE A 148 -22.32 29.66 -17.39
N ALA A 149 -22.51 30.94 -17.59
CA ALA A 149 -23.52 31.70 -16.89
C ALA A 149 -24.64 32.10 -17.85
N GLY A 150 -25.85 32.24 -17.33
CA GLY A 150 -26.97 32.68 -18.16
C GLY A 150 -28.23 32.89 -17.32
N THR A 151 -29.30 33.29 -18.01
CA THR A 151 -30.61 33.53 -17.41
C THR A 151 -31.58 32.42 -17.81
N VAL A 152 -32.33 31.90 -16.88
CA VAL A 152 -33.41 30.93 -17.15
C VAL A 152 -34.50 31.63 -17.92
N THR A 153 -34.66 31.28 -19.21
CA THR A 153 -35.70 31.87 -20.06
C THR A 153 -37.04 31.15 -19.90
N ARG A 154 -37.00 29.82 -19.66
CA ARG A 154 -38.17 28.99 -19.47
C ARG A 154 -37.84 27.82 -18.59
N SER A 155 -38.75 27.44 -17.69
CA SER A 155 -38.62 26.22 -16.88
C SER A 155 -39.97 25.55 -16.69
N GLY A 156 -39.97 24.23 -16.41
CA GLY A 156 -41.19 23.49 -16.15
C GLY A 156 -40.97 21.99 -16.08
N VAL A 157 -42.01 21.28 -15.59
CA VAL A 157 -42.04 19.80 -15.53
C VAL A 157 -42.55 19.25 -16.82
N VAL A 158 -41.79 18.36 -17.46
CA VAL A 158 -42.13 17.74 -18.73
C VAL A 158 -42.48 16.26 -18.52
N PRO A 159 -43.64 15.79 -18.91
CA PRO A 159 -44.02 14.39 -18.84
C PRO A 159 -43.36 13.59 -19.98
N LEU A 160 -42.92 12.35 -19.68
CA LEU A 160 -42.46 11.38 -20.67
C LEU A 160 -43.56 10.41 -21.04
N ARG A 161 -43.47 9.81 -22.23
CA ARG A 161 -44.48 8.83 -22.72
C ARG A 161 -44.65 7.59 -21.83
N ASN A 162 -43.65 7.28 -20.98
CA ASN A 162 -43.66 6.17 -20.04
C ASN A 162 -44.21 6.54 -18.63
N GLY A 163 -44.91 7.68 -18.49
CA GLY A 163 -45.45 8.16 -17.21
C GLY A 163 -44.43 8.81 -16.27
N ARG A 164 -43.15 8.78 -16.56
CA ARG A 164 -42.13 9.48 -15.79
C ARG A 164 -42.15 10.98 -16.12
N ARG A 165 -41.61 11.78 -15.20
CA ARG A 165 -41.51 13.23 -15.37
C ARG A 165 -40.07 13.67 -15.16
N PHE A 166 -39.64 14.76 -15.75
CA PHE A 166 -38.36 15.42 -15.49
C PHE A 166 -38.60 16.93 -15.47
N PHE A 167 -37.72 17.61 -14.70
CA PHE A 167 -37.70 19.07 -14.71
C PHE A 167 -36.73 19.55 -15.80
N GLN A 168 -37.15 20.52 -16.58
CA GLN A 168 -36.35 21.15 -17.62
C GLN A 168 -36.29 22.66 -17.40
N ALA A 169 -35.09 23.23 -17.54
CA ALA A 169 -34.88 24.65 -17.64
C ALA A 169 -34.12 24.97 -18.94
N ILE A 170 -34.45 26.05 -19.59
CA ILE A 170 -33.72 26.60 -20.72
C ILE A 170 -32.99 27.80 -20.25
N VAL A 171 -31.67 27.80 -20.45
CA VAL A 171 -30.76 28.90 -20.02
C VAL A 171 -30.17 29.56 -21.26
N SER A 172 -30.15 30.87 -21.30
CA SER A 172 -29.55 31.65 -22.37
C SER A 172 -28.66 32.75 -21.79
N ASP A 173 -27.57 33.06 -22.49
CA ASP A 173 -26.62 34.13 -22.18
C ASP A 173 -26.62 35.22 -23.27
N GLY A 174 -27.57 35.14 -24.24
CA GLY A 174 -27.62 36.03 -25.39
C GLY A 174 -26.83 35.55 -26.61
N THR A 175 -25.82 34.67 -26.43
CA THR A 175 -25.07 34.04 -27.55
C THR A 175 -25.73 32.74 -28.02
N GLY A 176 -26.43 32.05 -27.11
CA GLY A 176 -27.09 30.81 -27.40
C GLY A 176 -28.06 30.39 -26.31
N ALA A 177 -28.64 29.20 -26.49
CA ALA A 177 -29.49 28.57 -25.47
C ALA A 177 -29.16 27.09 -25.29
N VAL A 178 -29.28 26.60 -24.05
CA VAL A 178 -29.01 25.22 -23.68
C VAL A 178 -30.08 24.67 -22.74
N GLN A 179 -30.38 23.37 -22.85
CA GLN A 179 -31.38 22.72 -22.03
C GLN A 179 -30.74 22.02 -20.83
N LEU A 180 -31.24 22.27 -19.63
CA LEU A 180 -30.87 21.58 -18.39
C LEU A 180 -31.98 20.63 -17.98
N LYS A 181 -31.64 19.36 -17.65
CA LYS A 181 -32.63 18.33 -17.36
C LYS A 181 -32.34 17.61 -16.06
N TRP A 182 -33.34 17.45 -15.20
CA TRP A 182 -33.26 16.67 -13.93
C TRP A 182 -34.36 15.62 -13.89
N PHE A 183 -33.95 14.37 -13.83
CA PHE A 183 -34.85 13.20 -13.74
C PHE A 183 -35.17 12.81 -12.29
N ARG A 184 -34.50 13.46 -11.30
CA ARG A 184 -34.68 13.27 -9.86
C ARG A 184 -34.66 14.62 -9.17
N GLY A 185 -35.31 14.75 -8.00
CA GLY A 185 -35.33 15.99 -7.24
C GLY A 185 -36.12 17.13 -7.88
N ILE A 186 -37.15 16.81 -8.68
CA ILE A 186 -37.94 17.75 -9.53
C ILE A 186 -38.44 18.95 -8.72
N ALA A 187 -39.06 18.71 -7.55
CA ALA A 187 -39.64 19.79 -6.72
C ALA A 187 -38.58 20.82 -6.28
N THR A 188 -37.39 20.36 -5.87
CA THR A 188 -36.30 21.25 -5.44
C THR A 188 -35.83 22.21 -6.53
N PHE A 189 -35.82 21.76 -7.79
CA PHE A 189 -35.38 22.61 -8.91
C PHE A 189 -36.51 23.49 -9.45
N GLN A 190 -37.75 23.04 -9.37
CA GLN A 190 -38.92 23.81 -9.75
C GLN A 190 -39.06 25.10 -8.96
N ASP A 191 -38.85 25.04 -7.64
CA ASP A 191 -38.92 26.21 -6.75
C ASP A 191 -37.73 27.17 -6.92
N ARG A 192 -36.59 26.67 -7.36
CA ARG A 192 -35.32 27.43 -7.43
C ARG A 192 -35.02 28.04 -8.80
N LEU A 193 -35.46 27.42 -9.87
CA LEU A 193 -35.12 27.81 -11.24
C LEU A 193 -36.33 28.40 -11.98
N ALA A 194 -36.88 29.47 -11.42
CA ALA A 194 -37.94 30.24 -12.07
C ALA A 194 -37.40 31.04 -13.30
N ALA A 195 -38.27 31.34 -14.25
CA ALA A 195 -37.90 32.25 -15.34
C ALA A 195 -37.39 33.59 -14.82
N GLY A 196 -36.33 34.10 -15.39
CA GLY A 196 -35.60 35.27 -14.94
C GLY A 196 -34.48 35.01 -13.93
N ALA A 197 -34.37 33.82 -13.37
CA ALA A 197 -33.27 33.48 -12.46
C ALA A 197 -31.90 33.47 -13.19
N ARG A 198 -30.92 34.20 -12.65
CA ARG A 198 -29.53 34.13 -13.12
C ARG A 198 -28.83 32.92 -12.51
N VAL A 199 -28.15 32.17 -13.33
CA VAL A 199 -27.52 30.90 -12.92
C VAL A 199 -26.10 30.77 -13.48
N LEU A 200 -25.21 30.19 -12.64
CA LEU A 200 -23.96 29.60 -13.08
C LEU A 200 -24.18 28.09 -13.17
N VAL A 201 -23.86 27.50 -14.31
CA VAL A 201 -24.09 26.09 -14.62
C VAL A 201 -22.76 25.41 -14.91
N ALA A 202 -22.53 24.26 -14.31
CA ALA A 202 -21.36 23.42 -14.57
C ALA A 202 -21.81 21.98 -14.89
N GLY A 203 -21.26 21.38 -15.93
CA GLY A 203 -21.56 19.98 -16.28
C GLY A 203 -21.12 19.59 -17.66
N GLU A 204 -21.31 18.29 -17.97
CA GLU A 204 -20.99 17.71 -19.28
C GLU A 204 -22.06 18.07 -20.31
N VAL A 205 -21.62 18.67 -21.41
CA VAL A 205 -22.48 19.06 -22.53
C VAL A 205 -22.77 17.83 -23.39
N ARG A 206 -24.05 17.54 -23.56
CA ARG A 206 -24.53 16.43 -24.39
C ARG A 206 -25.32 16.95 -25.57
N ARG A 207 -25.58 16.12 -26.55
CA ARG A 207 -26.41 16.44 -27.70
C ARG A 207 -27.61 15.51 -27.75
N TYR A 208 -28.79 16.09 -27.83
CA TYR A 208 -29.99 15.34 -28.11
C TYR A 208 -30.70 15.96 -29.32
N ARG A 209 -30.78 15.21 -30.42
CA ARG A 209 -31.24 15.72 -31.75
C ARG A 209 -30.38 16.93 -32.16
N PHE A 210 -30.95 18.10 -32.21
CA PHE A 210 -30.29 19.35 -32.65
C PHE A 210 -29.94 20.29 -31.52
N ALA A 211 -30.33 19.98 -30.29
CA ALA A 211 -30.10 20.84 -29.12
C ALA A 211 -28.96 20.33 -28.25
N LYS A 212 -28.16 21.27 -27.70
CA LYS A 212 -27.23 21.01 -26.59
C LYS A 212 -28.01 20.87 -25.29
N GLU A 213 -27.70 19.86 -24.47
CA GLU A 213 -28.35 19.63 -23.19
C GLU A 213 -27.38 19.15 -22.14
N LEU A 214 -27.68 19.42 -20.85
CA LEU A 214 -26.95 18.89 -19.70
C LEU A 214 -27.92 18.09 -18.82
N HIS A 215 -27.48 16.93 -18.35
CA HIS A 215 -28.23 16.08 -17.43
C HIS A 215 -27.70 16.24 -16.02
N HIS A 216 -28.56 16.57 -15.06
CA HIS A 216 -28.21 16.79 -13.67
C HIS A 216 -27.01 17.74 -13.47
N PRO A 217 -26.92 18.88 -14.18
CA PRO A 217 -25.83 19.81 -14.01
C PRO A 217 -25.82 20.38 -12.57
N ASP A 218 -24.63 20.80 -12.11
CA ASP A 218 -24.52 21.62 -10.93
C ASP A 218 -24.95 23.06 -11.28
N VAL A 219 -25.93 23.61 -10.52
CA VAL A 219 -26.48 24.94 -10.77
C VAL A 219 -26.44 25.78 -9.51
N GLU A 220 -25.84 26.95 -9.61
CA GLU A 220 -25.77 27.96 -8.58
C GLU A 220 -26.57 29.19 -8.98
N LEU A 221 -27.45 29.65 -8.09
CA LEU A 221 -28.17 30.89 -8.29
C LEU A 221 -27.24 32.07 -8.04
N LEU A 222 -27.22 32.99 -8.98
CA LEU A 222 -26.47 34.25 -8.87
C LEU A 222 -27.40 35.34 -8.32
N SER A 223 -26.88 36.16 -7.38
CA SER A 223 -27.57 37.36 -6.98
C SER A 223 -27.67 38.35 -8.16
N ALA A 224 -28.62 39.25 -8.10
CA ALA A 224 -28.83 40.25 -9.16
C ALA A 224 -27.58 41.12 -9.40
N GLU A 225 -26.79 41.37 -8.37
CA GLU A 225 -25.60 42.20 -8.37
C GLU A 225 -24.28 41.44 -8.61
N ALA A 226 -24.29 40.08 -8.58
CA ALA A 226 -23.08 39.33 -8.77
C ALA A 226 -22.68 39.27 -10.25
N GLU A 227 -21.47 39.76 -10.55
CA GLU A 227 -20.84 39.54 -11.85
C GLU A 227 -20.39 38.08 -11.99
N PRO A 228 -20.66 37.40 -13.12
CA PRO A 228 -20.16 36.06 -13.35
C PRO A 228 -18.64 35.94 -13.26
N SER A 229 -17.92 37.01 -13.58
CA SER A 229 -16.46 37.11 -13.50
C SER A 229 -15.91 37.12 -12.04
N GLU A 230 -16.75 37.42 -11.05
CA GLU A 230 -16.37 37.42 -9.62
C GLU A 230 -16.43 36.01 -8.99
N LEU A 231 -16.87 34.99 -9.75
CA LEU A 231 -17.07 33.64 -9.28
C LEU A 231 -16.09 32.57 -9.83
N PRO A 232 -14.94 32.95 -10.43
CA PRO A 232 -14.00 31.94 -10.89
C PRO A 232 -13.40 31.19 -9.70
N ARG A 233 -13.69 29.91 -9.61
CA ARG A 233 -13.17 29.07 -8.54
C ARG A 233 -12.87 27.67 -9.00
N ILE A 234 -11.97 27.03 -8.28
CA ILE A 234 -11.69 25.61 -8.42
C ILE A 234 -12.53 24.88 -7.38
N VAL A 235 -13.34 23.91 -7.83
CA VAL A 235 -14.30 23.23 -6.96
C VAL A 235 -13.85 21.79 -6.73
N PRO A 236 -13.64 21.37 -5.46
CA PRO A 236 -13.29 20.00 -5.12
C PRO A 236 -14.46 19.06 -5.34
N SER A 237 -14.17 17.86 -5.85
CA SER A 237 -15.10 16.76 -6.00
C SER A 237 -14.66 15.59 -5.11
N TYR A 238 -15.59 15.03 -4.34
CA TYR A 238 -15.35 13.96 -3.37
C TYR A 238 -15.91 12.63 -3.85
N SER A 239 -15.44 11.53 -3.28
CA SER A 239 -16.04 10.20 -3.48
C SER A 239 -17.52 10.23 -3.03
N ALA A 240 -18.37 9.57 -3.79
CA ALA A 240 -19.80 9.54 -3.50
C ALA A 240 -20.09 8.89 -2.13
N VAL A 241 -20.95 9.52 -1.37
CA VAL A 241 -21.54 8.98 -0.12
C VAL A 241 -23.01 8.71 -0.40
N GLU A 242 -23.42 7.46 -0.21
CA GLU A 242 -24.80 7.05 -0.46
C GLU A 242 -25.79 7.86 0.39
N GLY A 243 -26.79 8.43 -0.27
CA GLY A 243 -27.79 9.27 0.40
C GLY A 243 -27.39 10.73 0.59
N LEU A 244 -26.17 11.15 0.19
CA LEU A 244 -25.73 12.56 0.25
C LEU A 244 -25.46 13.12 -1.14
N PRO A 245 -26.16 14.22 -1.53
CA PRO A 245 -25.83 14.93 -2.76
C PRO A 245 -24.39 15.52 -2.71
N PRO A 246 -23.63 15.51 -3.83
CA PRO A 246 -22.25 16.01 -3.86
C PRO A 246 -22.09 17.45 -3.33
N ARG A 247 -23.03 18.32 -3.63
CA ARG A 247 -23.06 19.70 -3.14
C ARG A 247 -23.22 19.78 -1.62
N THR A 248 -24.08 18.94 -1.04
CA THR A 248 -24.27 18.87 0.42
C THR A 248 -22.99 18.40 1.07
N LEU A 249 -22.38 17.32 0.56
CA LEU A 249 -21.11 16.79 1.06
C LEU A 249 -20.00 17.85 1.03
N ARG A 250 -19.85 18.55 -0.08
CA ARG A 250 -18.87 19.66 -0.22
C ARG A 250 -19.06 20.72 0.86
N ARG A 251 -20.31 21.17 1.08
CA ARG A 251 -20.63 22.18 2.11
C ARG A 251 -20.32 21.68 3.51
N LEU A 252 -20.54 20.41 3.80
CA LEU A 252 -20.22 19.82 5.10
C LEU A 252 -18.72 19.76 5.35
N VAL A 253 -17.93 19.36 4.33
CA VAL A 253 -16.48 19.37 4.42
C VAL A 253 -15.96 20.80 4.58
N GLU A 254 -16.47 21.76 3.81
CA GLU A 254 -16.12 23.19 3.98
C GLU A 254 -16.42 23.67 5.41
N SER A 255 -17.58 23.32 5.95
CA SER A 255 -17.96 23.64 7.33
C SER A 255 -17.01 23.03 8.36
N ALA A 256 -16.57 21.78 8.15
CA ALA A 256 -15.60 21.12 9.01
C ALA A 256 -14.23 21.84 8.95
N VAL A 257 -13.74 22.14 7.74
CA VAL A 257 -12.45 22.84 7.55
C VAL A 257 -12.46 24.23 8.19
N ARG A 258 -13.54 24.99 8.01
CA ARG A 258 -13.69 26.32 8.62
C ARG A 258 -13.82 26.27 10.13
N SER A 259 -14.32 25.16 10.70
CA SER A 259 -14.54 25.03 12.15
C SER A 259 -13.41 24.28 12.88
N ALA A 260 -12.45 23.67 12.19
CA ALA A 260 -11.42 22.86 12.86
C ALA A 260 -10.08 22.78 12.09
N GLY A 261 -9.96 23.41 10.93
CA GLY A 261 -8.77 23.25 10.09
C GLY A 261 -7.46 23.72 10.74
N ASP A 262 -7.51 24.77 11.56
CA ASP A 262 -6.33 25.28 12.27
C ASP A 262 -6.05 24.57 13.61
N LEU A 263 -6.92 23.64 14.02
CA LEU A 263 -6.67 22.76 15.19
C LEU A 263 -5.76 21.56 14.86
N VAL A 264 -5.64 21.20 13.58
CA VAL A 264 -4.87 20.04 13.18
C VAL A 264 -3.38 20.27 13.40
N ASP A 265 -2.75 19.43 14.20
CA ASP A 265 -1.31 19.47 14.43
C ASP A 265 -0.55 18.79 13.29
N GLY A 266 0.57 19.41 12.89
CA GLY A 266 1.59 18.76 12.08
C GLY A 266 2.58 18.02 12.95
N TRP A 267 2.72 16.74 12.72
CA TRP A 267 3.60 15.87 13.49
C TRP A 267 4.99 15.70 12.88
N LEU A 268 5.12 15.98 11.57
CA LEU A 268 6.40 15.95 10.89
C LEU A 268 7.33 17.04 11.48
N PRO A 269 8.56 16.70 11.91
CA PRO A 269 9.48 17.67 12.49
C PRO A 269 9.73 18.89 11.59
N GLU A 270 9.77 20.08 12.19
CA GLU A 270 9.91 21.37 11.48
C GLU A 270 11.15 21.42 10.59
N GLU A 271 12.26 20.85 11.02
CA GLU A 271 13.48 20.73 10.21
C GLU A 271 13.25 19.96 8.91
N THR A 272 12.37 18.94 8.95
CA THR A 272 12.01 18.14 7.76
C THR A 272 11.04 18.91 6.88
N VAL A 273 10.08 19.61 7.46
CA VAL A 273 9.15 20.50 6.75
C VAL A 273 9.92 21.58 5.97
N ALA A 274 10.86 22.25 6.65
CA ALA A 274 11.68 23.29 6.04
C ALA A 274 12.59 22.74 4.93
N ARG A 275 13.26 21.60 5.18
CA ARG A 275 14.14 20.94 4.19
C ARG A 275 13.41 20.52 2.92
N LEU A 276 12.18 20.08 3.03
CA LEU A 276 11.36 19.65 1.90
C LEU A 276 10.54 20.81 1.28
N GLY A 277 10.63 22.03 1.80
CA GLY A 277 9.87 23.18 1.31
C GLY A 277 8.34 23.01 1.41
N LEU A 278 7.86 22.31 2.45
CA LEU A 278 6.44 21.98 2.61
C LEU A 278 5.66 23.11 3.28
N ALA A 279 4.38 23.21 2.94
CA ALA A 279 3.46 24.14 3.54
C ALA A 279 3.16 23.79 5.03
N GLU A 280 2.57 24.72 5.77
CA GLU A 280 1.98 24.46 7.09
C GLU A 280 0.74 23.58 6.94
N ILE A 281 0.45 22.69 7.93
CA ILE A 281 -0.58 21.63 7.82
C ILE A 281 -2.00 22.20 7.69
N GLY A 282 -2.36 23.24 8.45
CA GLY A 282 -3.66 23.88 8.37
C GLY A 282 -3.84 24.61 7.04
N ALA A 283 -2.77 25.25 6.51
CA ALA A 283 -2.79 25.83 5.17
C ALA A 283 -2.95 24.74 4.10
N ALA A 284 -2.29 23.60 4.27
CA ALA A 284 -2.42 22.47 3.36
C ALA A 284 -3.86 21.94 3.32
N LEU A 285 -4.49 21.74 4.47
CA LEU A 285 -5.89 21.31 4.53
C LEU A 285 -6.83 22.35 3.89
N ARG A 286 -6.62 23.65 4.17
CA ARG A 286 -7.43 24.71 3.57
C ARG A 286 -7.35 24.69 2.05
N GLU A 287 -6.14 24.72 1.50
CA GLU A 287 -5.91 24.82 0.06
C GLU A 287 -6.30 23.55 -0.71
N VAL A 288 -6.26 22.39 -0.06
CA VAL A 288 -6.74 21.14 -0.68
C VAL A 288 -8.26 21.10 -0.75
N HIS A 289 -8.97 21.60 0.29
CA HIS A 289 -10.43 21.59 0.33
C HIS A 289 -11.07 22.84 -0.29
N LEU A 290 -10.40 23.98 -0.21
CA LEU A 290 -10.85 25.29 -0.69
C LEU A 290 -9.73 25.96 -1.48
N PRO A 291 -9.38 25.40 -2.65
CA PRO A 291 -8.23 25.85 -3.42
C PRO A 291 -8.38 27.31 -3.85
N SER A 292 -7.32 28.08 -3.62
CA SER A 292 -7.22 29.46 -4.08
C SER A 292 -7.20 29.54 -5.61
N VAL A 293 -7.69 30.65 -6.15
CA VAL A 293 -7.81 30.85 -7.61
C VAL A 293 -6.45 30.82 -8.32
N GLY A 294 -5.37 31.15 -7.61
CA GLY A 294 -4.01 31.17 -8.17
C GLY A 294 -3.36 29.80 -8.34
N LEU A 295 -3.97 28.70 -7.83
CA LEU A 295 -3.40 27.38 -7.98
C LEU A 295 -3.50 26.84 -9.41
N ASP A 296 -2.45 26.13 -9.83
CA ASP A 296 -2.41 25.46 -11.12
C ASP A 296 -3.36 24.23 -11.12
N PRO A 297 -4.38 24.19 -12.01
CA PRO A 297 -5.33 23.10 -12.10
C PRO A 297 -4.69 21.77 -12.51
N ALA A 298 -3.59 21.78 -13.26
CA ALA A 298 -2.88 20.59 -13.64
C ALA A 298 -2.26 19.93 -12.40
N ARG A 299 -1.55 20.71 -11.58
CA ARG A 299 -0.97 20.26 -10.31
C ARG A 299 -2.02 19.79 -9.30
N LEU A 300 -3.19 20.42 -9.28
CA LEU A 300 -4.32 19.99 -8.45
C LEU A 300 -4.87 18.63 -8.92
N ARG A 301 -5.06 18.43 -10.23
CA ARG A 301 -5.50 17.15 -10.80
C ARG A 301 -4.52 16.02 -10.53
N GLU A 302 -3.24 16.29 -10.64
CA GLU A 302 -2.17 15.34 -10.33
C GLU A 302 -1.94 15.16 -8.82
N ARG A 303 -2.59 15.95 -7.96
CA ARG A 303 -2.38 16.00 -6.51
C ARG A 303 -0.93 16.26 -6.13
N ASN A 304 -0.27 17.16 -6.86
CA ASN A 304 1.15 17.50 -6.76
C ASN A 304 1.37 18.98 -6.42
N THR A 305 0.46 19.61 -5.67
CA THR A 305 0.70 20.93 -5.10
C THR A 305 1.52 20.80 -3.81
N PRO A 306 2.22 21.87 -3.35
CA PRO A 306 2.92 21.85 -2.07
C PRO A 306 2.02 21.46 -0.89
N TYR A 307 0.74 21.75 -0.99
CA TYR A 307 -0.29 21.41 -0.01
C TYR A 307 -0.61 19.90 0.02
N HIS A 308 -0.76 19.28 -1.14
CA HIS A 308 -0.92 17.83 -1.24
C HIS A 308 0.33 17.10 -0.73
N LEU A 309 1.51 17.57 -1.14
CA LEU A 309 2.79 16.98 -0.72
C LEU A 309 3.01 17.09 0.80
N ARG A 310 2.50 18.18 1.43
CA ARG A 310 2.50 18.28 2.90
C ARG A 310 1.69 17.17 3.57
N LEU A 311 0.48 16.92 3.07
CA LEU A 311 -0.38 15.84 3.61
C LEU A 311 0.19 14.45 3.33
N VAL A 312 0.81 14.24 2.16
CA VAL A 312 1.53 13.02 1.82
C VAL A 312 2.68 12.76 2.80
N ALA A 313 3.52 13.77 3.05
CA ALA A 313 4.66 13.65 3.95
C ALA A 313 4.22 13.35 5.40
N GLU A 314 3.11 13.97 5.84
CA GLU A 314 2.51 13.72 7.15
C GLU A 314 2.00 12.29 7.29
N GLU A 315 1.27 11.81 6.29
CA GLU A 315 0.72 10.43 6.27
C GLU A 315 1.85 9.40 6.31
N LEU A 316 2.90 9.59 5.51
CA LEU A 316 4.06 8.72 5.47
C LEU A 316 4.88 8.78 6.77
N PHE A 317 5.00 9.97 7.39
CA PHE A 317 5.70 10.11 8.66
C PHE A 317 5.00 9.33 9.79
N LEU A 318 3.69 9.49 9.94
CA LEU A 318 2.92 8.75 10.96
C LEU A 318 2.99 7.24 10.71
N LEU A 319 2.97 6.80 9.46
CA LEU A 319 3.13 5.39 9.10
C LEU A 319 4.52 4.87 9.49
N GLN A 320 5.59 5.57 9.09
CA GLN A 320 6.96 5.17 9.39
C GLN A 320 7.27 5.21 10.89
N LEU A 321 6.70 6.18 11.61
CA LEU A 321 6.83 6.24 13.06
C LEU A 321 6.12 5.05 13.73
N GLY A 322 4.91 4.70 13.28
CA GLY A 322 4.19 3.53 13.79
C GLY A 322 4.95 2.23 13.55
N ILE A 323 5.50 2.05 12.36
CA ILE A 323 6.38 0.91 12.03
C ILE A 323 7.61 0.87 12.94
N ALA A 324 8.27 2.01 13.14
CA ALA A 324 9.47 2.09 13.98
C ALA A 324 9.18 1.82 15.47
N LEU A 325 8.05 2.29 15.99
CA LEU A 325 7.57 1.97 17.34
C LEU A 325 7.31 0.47 17.51
N ARG A 326 6.65 -0.13 16.52
CA ARG A 326 6.36 -1.57 16.52
C ARG A 326 7.63 -2.41 16.45
N ARG A 327 8.56 -2.04 15.57
CA ARG A 327 9.87 -2.68 15.49
C ARG A 327 10.61 -2.63 16.83
N ARG A 328 10.59 -1.48 17.49
CA ARG A 328 11.20 -1.31 18.81
C ARG A 328 10.55 -2.22 19.87
N GLU A 329 9.23 -2.32 19.90
CA GLU A 329 8.51 -3.22 20.78
C GLU A 329 8.90 -4.70 20.55
N LEU A 330 9.09 -5.11 19.30
CA LEU A 330 9.59 -6.44 18.98
C LEU A 330 11.03 -6.65 19.48
N HIS A 331 11.89 -5.65 19.37
CA HIS A 331 13.26 -5.73 19.86
C HIS A 331 13.41 -5.72 21.40
N THR A 332 12.36 -5.37 22.16
CA THR A 332 12.36 -5.52 23.64
C THR A 332 12.07 -6.93 24.10
N ARG A 333 11.59 -7.81 23.22
CA ARG A 333 11.42 -9.23 23.54
C ARG A 333 12.78 -9.90 23.69
N VAL A 334 12.86 -10.86 24.60
CA VAL A 334 14.10 -11.59 24.86
C VAL A 334 14.03 -12.96 24.21
N THR A 335 15.12 -13.36 23.57
CA THR A 335 15.33 -14.73 23.02
C THR A 335 16.72 -15.23 23.37
N GLY A 336 16.97 -16.51 23.11
CA GLY A 336 18.33 -17.07 23.21
C GLY A 336 19.19 -16.64 22.03
N ALA A 337 20.37 -16.08 22.30
CA ALA A 337 21.33 -15.79 21.24
C ALA A 337 21.78 -17.09 20.54
N LEU A 338 21.87 -17.06 19.21
CA LEU A 338 22.34 -18.17 18.39
C LEU A 338 23.75 -17.82 17.87
N ALA A 339 24.75 -18.20 18.64
CA ALA A 339 26.14 -17.89 18.32
C ALA A 339 26.78 -19.01 17.47
N LEU A 340 27.52 -18.61 16.44
CA LEU A 340 28.38 -19.50 15.65
C LEU A 340 29.83 -19.03 15.83
N SER A 341 30.71 -19.90 16.36
CA SER A 341 32.13 -19.56 16.49
C SER A 341 32.79 -19.43 15.11
N ASP A 342 33.90 -18.67 15.05
CA ASP A 342 34.61 -18.46 13.78
C ASP A 342 35.13 -19.78 13.20
N GLU A 343 35.56 -20.74 14.06
CA GLU A 343 35.98 -22.07 13.60
C GLU A 343 34.79 -22.89 13.07
N ALA A 344 33.63 -22.82 13.72
CA ALA A 344 32.44 -23.51 13.24
C ALA A 344 31.92 -22.90 11.93
N GLU A 345 32.00 -21.58 11.80
CA GLU A 345 31.67 -20.91 10.54
C GLU A 345 32.67 -21.28 9.42
N ALA A 346 33.96 -21.29 9.69
CA ALA A 346 34.97 -21.70 8.71
C ALA A 346 34.74 -23.14 8.21
N ARG A 347 34.42 -24.08 9.13
CA ARG A 347 34.02 -25.46 8.77
C ARG A 347 32.75 -25.49 7.93
N ALA A 348 31.73 -24.70 8.31
CA ALA A 348 30.49 -24.61 7.56
C ALA A 348 30.70 -24.09 6.14
N ARG A 349 31.51 -23.08 5.99
CA ARG A 349 31.87 -22.52 4.67
C ARG A 349 32.70 -23.49 3.82
N ALA A 350 33.67 -24.19 4.41
CA ALA A 350 34.50 -25.16 3.72
C ALA A 350 33.73 -26.37 3.22
N SER A 351 32.58 -26.70 3.80
CA SER A 351 31.69 -27.78 3.36
C SER A 351 30.79 -27.39 2.18
N LEU A 352 30.69 -26.09 1.85
CA LEU A 352 29.89 -25.63 0.71
C LEU A 352 30.64 -25.96 -0.59
N PRO A 353 29.94 -26.41 -1.65
CA PRO A 353 30.57 -26.72 -2.95
C PRO A 353 30.93 -25.48 -3.77
N PHE A 354 30.78 -24.27 -3.22
CA PHE A 354 31.05 -22.98 -3.87
C PHE A 354 31.38 -21.90 -2.82
N ALA A 355 32.05 -20.86 -3.25
CA ALA A 355 32.25 -19.65 -2.45
C ALA A 355 30.99 -18.76 -2.47
N LEU A 356 30.74 -18.04 -1.36
CA LEU A 356 29.65 -17.07 -1.29
C LEU A 356 29.94 -15.87 -2.20
N THR A 357 28.90 -15.30 -2.82
CA THR A 357 28.99 -14.03 -3.54
C THR A 357 29.13 -12.86 -2.57
N GLY A 358 29.55 -11.67 -3.07
CA GLY A 358 29.68 -10.49 -2.22
C GLY A 358 28.39 -10.09 -1.51
N ASP A 359 27.25 -10.22 -2.19
CA ASP A 359 25.93 -9.97 -1.59
C ASP A 359 25.57 -11.02 -0.53
N GLN A 360 25.88 -12.29 -0.76
CA GLN A 360 25.65 -13.35 0.21
C GLN A 360 26.54 -13.17 1.45
N GLU A 361 27.79 -12.74 1.29
CA GLU A 361 28.71 -12.42 2.37
C GLU A 361 28.19 -11.26 3.25
N ARG A 362 27.68 -10.22 2.60
CA ARG A 362 27.08 -9.07 3.30
C ARG A 362 25.83 -9.52 4.08
N ALA A 363 24.92 -10.22 3.41
CA ALA A 363 23.68 -10.70 4.02
C ALA A 363 23.97 -11.69 5.18
N TRP A 364 24.98 -12.56 5.05
CA TRP A 364 25.37 -13.45 6.12
C TRP A 364 25.91 -12.68 7.35
N ARG A 365 26.76 -11.69 7.14
CA ARG A 365 27.26 -10.85 8.25
C ARG A 365 26.11 -10.18 9.02
N GLU A 366 25.10 -9.68 8.29
CA GLU A 366 23.91 -9.07 8.88
C GLU A 366 23.09 -10.10 9.67
N ILE A 367 22.81 -11.27 9.10
CA ILE A 367 22.08 -12.38 9.73
C ILE A 367 22.84 -12.86 10.99
N ARG A 368 24.14 -13.09 10.88
CA ARG A 368 24.98 -13.55 12.01
C ARG A 368 24.98 -12.55 13.15
N ALA A 369 25.08 -11.24 12.84
CA ALA A 369 25.02 -10.19 13.85
C ALA A 369 23.68 -10.17 14.59
N ASP A 370 22.56 -10.37 13.88
CA ASP A 370 21.23 -10.41 14.47
C ASP A 370 21.01 -11.69 15.31
N LEU A 371 21.44 -12.84 14.82
CA LEU A 371 21.32 -14.12 15.54
C LEU A 371 22.12 -14.09 16.87
N GLY A 372 23.23 -13.37 16.92
CA GLY A 372 24.05 -13.21 18.11
C GLY A 372 23.47 -12.30 19.20
N ARG A 373 22.36 -11.60 18.91
CA ARG A 373 21.68 -10.73 19.88
C ARG A 373 20.69 -11.51 20.74
N ARG A 374 20.39 -10.99 21.93
CA ARG A 374 19.30 -11.49 22.78
C ARG A 374 17.92 -10.98 22.38
N ALA A 375 17.83 -10.18 21.34
CA ALA A 375 16.58 -9.77 20.71
C ALA A 375 16.26 -10.67 19.50
N PRO A 376 15.01 -11.08 19.28
CA PRO A 376 14.68 -11.93 18.14
C PRO A 376 15.01 -11.24 16.82
N MET A 377 15.76 -11.90 15.95
CA MET A 377 15.91 -11.47 14.57
C MET A 377 14.55 -11.54 13.88
N ASN A 378 14.18 -10.49 13.18
CA ASN A 378 13.08 -10.48 12.24
C ASN A 378 13.60 -9.92 10.91
N ARG A 379 14.05 -10.81 10.01
CA ARG A 379 14.75 -10.38 8.79
C ARG A 379 14.12 -10.96 7.54
N LEU A 380 13.97 -10.11 6.51
CA LEU A 380 13.54 -10.48 5.16
C LEU A 380 14.75 -10.54 4.23
N LEU A 381 15.02 -11.71 3.69
CA LEU A 381 16.05 -11.97 2.68
C LEU A 381 15.40 -11.97 1.30
N VAL A 382 15.60 -10.89 0.54
CA VAL A 382 15.05 -10.72 -0.81
C VAL A 382 16.14 -11.03 -1.84
N GLY A 383 15.81 -11.83 -2.81
CA GLY A 383 16.71 -12.11 -3.92
C GLY A 383 16.01 -12.85 -5.03
N ASP A 384 16.45 -12.65 -6.26
CA ASP A 384 15.90 -13.31 -7.44
C ASP A 384 15.95 -14.84 -7.33
N VAL A 385 15.24 -15.54 -8.20
CA VAL A 385 15.29 -17.00 -8.29
C VAL A 385 16.74 -17.46 -8.57
N GLY A 386 17.26 -18.32 -7.69
CA GLY A 386 18.60 -18.88 -7.85
C GLY A 386 19.75 -17.99 -7.39
N THR A 387 19.52 -16.94 -6.62
CA THR A 387 20.57 -16.13 -5.94
C THR A 387 21.18 -16.82 -4.72
N GLY A 388 20.75 -18.04 -4.39
CA GLY A 388 21.34 -18.85 -3.33
C GLY A 388 20.85 -18.51 -1.93
N LYS A 389 19.61 -18.01 -1.75
CA LYS A 389 19.01 -17.75 -0.42
C LYS A 389 19.12 -18.93 0.54
N THR A 390 18.95 -20.15 0.02
CA THR A 390 18.94 -21.39 0.79
C THR A 390 20.27 -21.66 1.53
N VAL A 391 21.43 -21.23 0.97
CA VAL A 391 22.73 -21.42 1.64
C VAL A 391 22.82 -20.58 2.91
N LEU A 392 22.24 -19.39 2.94
CA LEU A 392 22.20 -18.55 4.13
C LEU A 392 21.29 -19.15 5.21
N ALA A 393 20.21 -19.82 4.80
CA ALA A 393 19.36 -20.56 5.72
C ALA A 393 20.12 -21.77 6.35
N VAL A 394 21.00 -22.46 5.60
CA VAL A 394 21.86 -23.52 6.13
C VAL A 394 22.84 -22.98 7.16
N LEU A 395 23.51 -21.86 6.87
CA LEU A 395 24.45 -21.24 7.81
C LEU A 395 23.72 -20.76 9.09
N ALA A 396 22.51 -20.20 8.96
CA ALA A 396 21.68 -19.83 10.09
C ALA A 396 21.23 -21.04 10.93
N ALA A 397 20.90 -22.17 10.27
CA ALA A 397 20.56 -23.41 10.93
C ALA A 397 21.77 -24.02 11.67
N ALA A 398 22.99 -23.87 11.11
CA ALA A 398 24.21 -24.27 11.78
C ALA A 398 24.45 -23.46 13.07
N ALA A 399 24.19 -22.15 13.05
CA ALA A 399 24.25 -21.30 14.24
C ALA A 399 23.22 -21.73 15.31
N ALA A 400 22.01 -22.05 14.91
CA ALA A 400 20.96 -22.53 15.79
C ALA A 400 21.37 -23.87 16.44
N HIS A 401 21.86 -24.82 15.65
CA HIS A 401 22.29 -26.13 16.13
C HIS A 401 23.51 -26.02 17.08
N ALA A 402 24.50 -25.19 16.76
CA ALA A 402 25.65 -24.93 17.62
C ALA A 402 25.24 -24.37 18.98
N SER A 403 24.09 -23.71 19.06
CA SER A 403 23.48 -23.18 20.30
C SER A 403 22.46 -24.15 20.93
N GLY A 404 22.41 -25.44 20.50
CA GLY A 404 21.50 -26.47 21.01
C GLY A 404 20.03 -26.24 20.65
N ARG A 405 19.75 -25.46 19.60
CA ARG A 405 18.40 -25.14 19.15
C ARG A 405 18.09 -25.77 17.79
N THR A 406 16.80 -25.98 17.54
CA THR A 406 16.27 -26.55 16.29
C THR A 406 15.81 -25.42 15.35
N THR A 407 15.98 -25.63 14.06
CA THR A 407 15.46 -24.75 12.99
C THR A 407 14.25 -25.41 12.34
N ALA A 408 13.18 -24.62 12.13
CA ALA A 408 12.04 -25.02 11.32
C ALA A 408 12.04 -24.25 10.00
N LEU A 409 12.05 -24.94 8.86
CA LEU A 409 11.89 -24.33 7.53
C LEU A 409 10.53 -24.66 6.96
N LEU A 410 9.79 -23.61 6.63
CA LEU A 410 8.47 -23.70 6.02
C LEU A 410 8.53 -23.51 4.52
N ALA A 411 7.91 -24.43 3.80
CA ALA A 411 7.65 -24.33 2.38
C ALA A 411 6.14 -24.31 2.09
N PRO A 412 5.67 -23.59 1.07
CA PRO A 412 4.23 -23.43 0.81
C PRO A 412 3.53 -24.68 0.31
N THR A 413 4.27 -25.62 -0.28
CA THR A 413 3.73 -26.90 -0.79
C THR A 413 4.61 -28.08 -0.39
N GLU A 414 4.03 -29.28 -0.39
CA GLU A 414 4.76 -30.51 -0.05
C GLU A 414 5.91 -30.78 -1.02
N LEU A 415 5.71 -30.53 -2.32
CA LEU A 415 6.76 -30.70 -3.33
C LEU A 415 7.96 -29.76 -3.07
N LEU A 416 7.70 -28.50 -2.69
CA LEU A 416 8.78 -27.59 -2.31
C LEU A 416 9.44 -28.02 -1.00
N ALA A 417 8.68 -28.53 -0.04
CA ALA A 417 9.25 -29.04 1.21
C ALA A 417 10.19 -30.22 0.94
N GLU A 418 9.81 -31.16 0.08
CA GLU A 418 10.65 -32.30 -0.36
C GLU A 418 11.95 -31.80 -1.04
N GLN A 419 11.87 -30.84 -1.93
CA GLN A 419 13.05 -30.27 -2.63
C GLN A 419 13.95 -29.49 -1.70
N HIS A 420 13.38 -28.67 -0.82
CA HIS A 420 14.17 -28.01 0.22
C HIS A 420 14.84 -29.04 1.12
N PHE A 421 14.12 -30.09 1.50
CA PHE A 421 14.69 -31.16 2.31
C PHE A 421 15.88 -31.83 1.63
N GLU A 422 15.77 -32.25 0.36
CA GLU A 422 16.88 -32.83 -0.41
C GLU A 422 18.08 -31.87 -0.51
N THR A 423 17.83 -30.61 -0.83
CA THR A 423 18.90 -29.60 -0.97
C THR A 423 19.57 -29.33 0.38
N LEU A 424 18.76 -29.15 1.43
CA LEU A 424 19.26 -28.85 2.78
C LEU A 424 19.94 -30.07 3.37
N HIS A 425 19.41 -31.29 3.18
CA HIS A 425 20.05 -32.51 3.62
C HIS A 425 21.46 -32.66 3.01
N ARG A 426 21.59 -32.45 1.71
CA ARG A 426 22.89 -32.51 1.00
C ARG A 426 23.89 -31.46 1.53
N LEU A 427 23.45 -30.23 1.80
CA LEU A 427 24.32 -29.14 2.29
C LEU A 427 24.59 -29.23 3.79
N ALA A 428 23.66 -29.76 4.57
CA ALA A 428 23.71 -29.80 6.03
C ALA A 428 24.39 -31.09 6.57
N SER A 429 24.28 -32.22 5.83
CA SER A 429 24.88 -33.50 6.27
C SER A 429 26.40 -33.45 6.48
N PRO A 430 27.21 -32.79 5.64
CA PRO A 430 28.64 -32.64 5.90
C PRO A 430 28.97 -31.84 7.15
N LEU A 431 28.01 -31.07 7.68
CA LEU A 431 28.10 -30.31 8.92
C LEU A 431 27.63 -31.11 10.15
N GLY A 432 27.21 -32.37 9.96
CA GLY A 432 26.62 -33.19 11.02
C GLY A 432 25.19 -32.76 11.41
N LEU A 433 24.56 -31.89 10.60
CA LEU A 433 23.20 -31.41 10.86
C LEU A 433 22.18 -32.39 10.29
N ARG A 434 21.48 -33.10 11.19
CA ARG A 434 20.39 -33.99 10.78
C ARG A 434 19.16 -33.18 10.38
N ALA A 435 18.72 -33.35 9.14
CA ALA A 435 17.48 -32.80 8.62
C ALA A 435 16.35 -33.83 8.63
N ALA A 436 15.12 -33.38 8.85
CA ALA A 436 13.90 -34.20 8.78
C ALA A 436 12.81 -33.50 7.98
N LEU A 437 11.92 -34.29 7.34
CA LEU A 437 10.79 -33.81 6.56
C LEU A 437 9.48 -34.09 7.29
N LEU A 438 8.62 -33.08 7.41
CA LEU A 438 7.26 -33.22 7.98
C LEU A 438 6.22 -32.54 7.09
N THR A 439 5.40 -33.32 6.43
CA THR A 439 4.31 -32.88 5.58
C THR A 439 2.97 -33.41 6.04
N GLY A 440 1.88 -33.01 5.41
CA GLY A 440 0.56 -33.57 5.66
C GLY A 440 0.48 -35.08 5.36
N SER A 441 1.26 -35.55 4.39
CA SER A 441 1.33 -36.95 3.96
C SER A 441 2.30 -37.84 4.76
N THR A 442 3.06 -37.27 5.73
CA THR A 442 3.98 -38.05 6.58
C THR A 442 3.22 -39.10 7.39
N PRO A 443 3.58 -40.40 7.28
CA PRO A 443 2.90 -41.48 7.99
C PRO A 443 2.94 -41.29 9.53
N PRO A 444 1.93 -41.75 10.27
CA PRO A 444 1.87 -41.60 11.73
C PRO A 444 3.08 -42.17 12.48
N ARG A 445 3.65 -43.30 12.00
CA ARG A 445 4.85 -43.89 12.59
C ARG A 445 6.07 -42.98 12.47
N GLU A 446 6.31 -42.46 11.28
CA GLU A 446 7.43 -41.52 11.01
C GLU A 446 7.28 -40.24 11.80
N ARG A 447 6.02 -39.74 11.92
CA ARG A 447 5.71 -38.56 12.74
C ARG A 447 6.03 -38.78 14.22
N ALA A 448 5.67 -39.95 14.77
CA ALA A 448 5.98 -40.30 16.15
C ALA A 448 7.49 -40.50 16.39
N GLU A 449 8.21 -41.02 15.40
CA GLU A 449 9.65 -41.14 15.44
C GLU A 449 10.35 -39.79 15.40
N LEU A 450 9.91 -38.90 14.51
CA LEU A 450 10.39 -37.51 14.42
C LEU A 450 10.17 -36.75 15.74
N ALA A 451 9.00 -36.88 16.37
CA ALA A 451 8.71 -36.28 17.66
C ALA A 451 9.75 -36.69 18.72
N ARG A 452 10.07 -37.97 18.81
CA ARG A 452 11.09 -38.50 19.72
C ARG A 452 12.50 -37.95 19.42
N TRP A 453 12.87 -37.82 18.15
CA TRP A 453 14.15 -37.21 17.75
C TRP A 453 14.23 -35.72 18.09
N LEU A 454 13.11 -34.97 17.95
CA LEU A 454 13.01 -33.57 18.33
C LEU A 454 13.15 -33.38 19.85
N GLU A 455 12.49 -34.20 20.65
CA GLU A 455 12.62 -34.20 22.12
C GLU A 455 14.05 -34.40 22.56
N ARG A 456 14.76 -35.38 21.94
CA ARG A 456 16.17 -35.66 22.24
C ARG A 456 17.16 -34.64 21.69
N GLY A 457 16.71 -33.73 20.80
CA GLY A 457 17.57 -32.76 20.13
C GLY A 457 18.47 -33.35 19.05
N GLU A 458 18.10 -34.53 18.51
CA GLU A 458 18.85 -35.21 17.46
C GLU A 458 18.60 -34.61 16.06
N VAL A 459 17.57 -33.77 15.89
CA VAL A 459 17.23 -33.08 14.63
C VAL A 459 17.57 -31.62 14.74
N ALA A 460 18.47 -31.17 13.88
CA ALA A 460 18.88 -29.77 13.76
C ALA A 460 17.94 -28.94 12.93
N LEU A 461 17.32 -29.53 11.90
CA LEU A 461 16.51 -28.85 10.91
C LEU A 461 15.27 -29.67 10.53
N VAL A 462 14.09 -29.11 10.73
CA VAL A 462 12.82 -29.70 10.26
C VAL A 462 12.31 -28.88 9.09
N VAL A 463 12.13 -29.53 7.95
CA VAL A 463 11.51 -28.94 6.75
C VAL A 463 10.07 -29.42 6.67
N GLY A 464 9.14 -28.52 6.38
CA GLY A 464 7.75 -28.95 6.24
C GLY A 464 6.82 -27.87 5.69
N THR A 465 5.54 -28.23 5.67
CA THR A 465 4.45 -27.37 5.23
C THR A 465 3.65 -26.87 6.44
N HIS A 466 2.39 -26.47 6.21
CA HIS A 466 1.44 -26.11 7.27
C HIS A 466 1.31 -27.21 8.37
N ALA A 467 1.73 -28.43 8.12
CA ALA A 467 1.77 -29.50 9.13
C ALA A 467 2.60 -29.13 10.37
N LEU A 468 3.62 -28.26 10.21
CA LEU A 468 4.43 -27.75 11.31
C LEU A 468 3.66 -26.83 12.29
N PHE A 469 2.51 -26.29 11.88
CA PHE A 469 1.63 -25.47 12.74
C PHE A 469 0.66 -26.29 13.58
N SER A 470 0.47 -27.60 13.26
CA SER A 470 -0.47 -28.45 13.98
C SER A 470 -0.11 -28.49 15.47
N GLU A 471 -1.10 -28.39 16.33
CA GLU A 471 -0.92 -28.49 17.80
C GLU A 471 -0.27 -29.79 18.22
N SER A 472 -0.46 -30.87 17.42
CA SER A 472 0.13 -32.18 17.66
C SER A 472 1.65 -32.29 17.39
N VAL A 473 2.26 -31.24 16.83
CA VAL A 473 3.72 -31.18 16.57
C VAL A 473 4.35 -30.26 17.60
N ASP A 474 5.16 -30.78 18.49
CA ASP A 474 5.91 -30.00 19.44
C ASP A 474 7.35 -29.78 18.95
N LEU A 475 7.84 -28.53 19.13
CA LEU A 475 9.19 -28.09 18.76
C LEU A 475 9.88 -27.45 19.98
N PRO A 476 10.20 -28.24 21.02
CA PRO A 476 10.58 -27.70 22.34
C PRO A 476 11.87 -26.87 22.34
N ARG A 477 12.73 -27.05 21.34
CA ARG A 477 14.01 -26.33 21.19
C ARG A 477 14.02 -25.39 20.00
N LEU A 478 12.85 -24.94 19.53
CA LEU A 478 12.77 -24.05 18.38
C LEU A 478 13.46 -22.71 18.65
N GLY A 479 14.55 -22.45 17.92
CA GLY A 479 15.32 -21.19 18.03
C GLY A 479 15.28 -20.35 16.76
N LEU A 480 15.08 -20.98 15.59
CA LEU A 480 15.05 -20.30 14.31
C LEU A 480 13.88 -20.82 13.46
N VAL A 481 13.14 -19.87 12.89
CA VAL A 481 12.11 -20.12 11.88
C VAL A 481 12.58 -19.53 10.56
N VAL A 482 12.62 -20.34 9.51
CA VAL A 482 12.87 -19.92 8.12
C VAL A 482 11.59 -20.10 7.35
N ILE A 483 11.12 -19.04 6.67
CA ILE A 483 9.91 -19.09 5.84
C ILE A 483 10.31 -18.81 4.41
N ASP A 484 10.09 -19.77 3.50
CA ASP A 484 10.28 -19.52 2.06
C ASP A 484 8.97 -19.10 1.41
N GLU A 485 9.06 -18.21 0.42
CA GLU A 485 7.91 -17.57 -0.28
C GLU A 485 6.89 -16.96 0.69
N GLN A 486 7.37 -16.06 1.53
CA GLN A 486 6.63 -15.43 2.63
C GLN A 486 5.21 -14.99 2.25
N HIS A 487 5.00 -14.50 1.02
CA HIS A 487 3.70 -14.01 0.53
C HIS A 487 2.60 -15.09 0.48
N ARG A 488 2.94 -16.37 0.57
CA ARG A 488 2.00 -17.52 0.56
C ARG A 488 1.57 -17.97 1.96
N PHE A 489 2.14 -17.39 3.02
CA PHE A 489 1.78 -17.73 4.39
C PHE A 489 1.01 -16.62 5.08
N GLY A 490 -0.14 -16.98 5.65
CA GLY A 490 -0.97 -16.06 6.44
C GLY A 490 -0.33 -15.71 7.78
N VAL A 491 -0.73 -14.57 8.30
CA VAL A 491 -0.32 -14.00 9.59
C VAL A 491 -0.55 -14.94 10.78
N ALA A 492 -1.74 -15.57 10.81
CA ALA A 492 -2.11 -16.49 11.89
C ALA A 492 -1.14 -17.68 11.96
N GLN A 493 -0.65 -18.16 10.82
CA GLN A 493 0.27 -19.27 10.73
C GLN A 493 1.65 -18.92 11.30
N ARG A 494 2.17 -17.74 11.00
CA ARG A 494 3.45 -17.26 11.55
C ARG A 494 3.38 -17.07 13.07
N ARG A 495 2.28 -16.50 13.58
CA ARG A 495 2.03 -16.40 15.02
C ARG A 495 1.98 -17.76 15.72
N ALA A 496 1.34 -18.75 15.08
CA ALA A 496 1.28 -20.09 15.64
C ALA A 496 2.68 -20.71 15.81
N LEU A 497 3.57 -20.51 14.82
CA LEU A 497 4.94 -21.02 14.92
C LEU A 497 5.80 -20.23 15.93
N ALA A 498 5.66 -18.93 15.98
CA ALA A 498 6.34 -18.09 16.97
C ALA A 498 5.95 -18.43 18.42
N ARG A 499 4.77 -19.01 18.64
CA ARG A 499 4.32 -19.48 19.97
C ARG A 499 4.88 -20.83 20.38
N LYS A 500 5.43 -21.62 19.43
CA LYS A 500 6.01 -22.94 19.72
C LYS A 500 7.42 -22.88 20.29
N GLY A 501 8.03 -21.70 20.33
CA GLY A 501 9.33 -21.43 20.94
C GLY A 501 9.29 -20.20 21.83
N GLU A 502 10.36 -19.95 22.55
CA GLU A 502 10.56 -18.75 23.37
C GLU A 502 11.03 -17.57 22.48
N ASN A 503 10.11 -16.97 21.71
CA ASN A 503 10.41 -15.90 20.75
C ASN A 503 11.52 -16.29 19.74
N PRO A 504 11.34 -17.31 18.90
CA PRO A 504 12.37 -17.75 17.96
C PRO A 504 12.77 -16.62 16.98
N HIS A 505 14.03 -16.65 16.51
CA HIS A 505 14.47 -15.82 15.41
C HIS A 505 13.70 -16.15 14.14
N LEU A 506 13.39 -15.14 13.30
CA LEU A 506 12.67 -15.28 12.05
C LEU A 506 13.53 -14.82 10.87
N LEU A 507 13.73 -15.71 9.91
CA LEU A 507 14.30 -15.43 8.58
C LEU A 507 13.25 -15.69 7.52
N ALA A 508 12.65 -14.65 6.98
CA ALA A 508 11.74 -14.75 5.85
C ALA A 508 12.52 -14.64 4.54
N MET A 509 12.20 -15.49 3.56
CA MET A 509 12.82 -15.47 2.24
C MET A 509 11.77 -15.19 1.17
N SER A 510 12.12 -14.37 0.16
CA SER A 510 11.28 -14.13 -1.01
C SER A 510 12.09 -14.23 -2.29
N ALA A 511 11.56 -15.00 -3.26
CA ALA A 511 12.11 -15.07 -4.62
C ALA A 511 11.49 -14.03 -5.56
N THR A 512 10.40 -13.39 -5.15
CA THR A 512 9.88 -12.22 -5.84
C THR A 512 10.58 -10.99 -5.29
N PRO A 513 11.37 -10.28 -6.10
CA PRO A 513 11.89 -9.00 -5.68
C PRO A 513 10.74 -8.05 -5.33
N ILE A 514 10.81 -7.46 -4.16
CA ILE A 514 9.81 -6.50 -3.68
C ILE A 514 10.43 -5.12 -3.92
N PRO A 515 9.73 -4.20 -4.61
CA PRO A 515 10.19 -2.83 -4.73
C PRO A 515 10.52 -2.22 -3.37
N ARG A 516 11.62 -1.46 -3.30
CA ARG A 516 12.16 -0.94 -2.03
C ARG A 516 11.11 -0.15 -1.23
N SER A 517 10.32 0.66 -1.90
CA SER A 517 9.26 1.46 -1.27
C SER A 517 8.19 0.60 -0.60
N LEU A 518 7.81 -0.52 -1.24
CA LEU A 518 6.88 -1.48 -0.66
C LEU A 518 7.52 -2.29 0.48
N ALA A 519 8.78 -2.68 0.33
CA ALA A 519 9.49 -3.39 1.40
C ALA A 519 9.54 -2.55 2.69
N LEU A 520 9.78 -1.25 2.57
CA LEU A 520 9.86 -0.31 3.70
C LEU A 520 8.49 0.01 4.34
N THR A 521 7.40 -0.30 3.69
CA THR A 521 6.04 -0.03 4.21
C THR A 521 5.32 -1.29 4.63
N VAL A 522 5.34 -2.33 3.79
CA VAL A 522 4.62 -3.60 4.04
C VAL A 522 5.35 -4.47 5.04
N PHE A 523 6.68 -4.47 4.95
CA PHE A 523 7.57 -5.29 5.77
C PHE A 523 8.52 -4.40 6.60
N GLY A 524 8.09 -3.20 6.93
CA GLY A 524 8.91 -2.21 7.64
C GLY A 524 9.28 -2.62 9.07
N ASP A 525 8.61 -3.62 9.64
CA ASP A 525 8.93 -4.28 10.89
C ASP A 525 10.05 -5.33 10.76
N LEU A 526 10.43 -5.73 9.53
CA LEU A 526 11.52 -6.64 9.25
C LEU A 526 12.80 -5.87 8.85
N ASP A 527 13.96 -6.38 9.29
CA ASP A 527 15.25 -6.00 8.71
C ASP A 527 15.39 -6.59 7.31
N HIS A 528 16.09 -5.91 6.41
CA HIS A 528 16.19 -6.32 5.01
C HIS A 528 17.62 -6.64 4.60
N SER A 529 17.79 -7.80 3.96
CA SER A 529 18.99 -8.15 3.21
C SER A 529 18.64 -8.44 1.76
N THR A 530 19.40 -7.90 0.81
CA THR A 530 19.10 -8.03 -0.62
C THR A 530 20.25 -8.72 -1.34
N LEU A 531 19.92 -9.76 -2.12
CA LEU A 531 20.83 -10.49 -3.01
C LEU A 531 20.54 -10.10 -4.46
N ARG A 532 21.39 -9.30 -5.06
CA ARG A 532 21.31 -8.88 -6.48
C ARG A 532 22.24 -9.68 -7.35
N GLU A 533 23.40 -10.10 -6.81
CA GLU A 533 24.39 -10.88 -7.50
C GLU A 533 23.89 -12.29 -7.82
N ARG A 534 24.16 -12.75 -9.01
CA ARG A 534 23.92 -14.14 -9.40
C ARG A 534 25.17 -14.97 -9.14
N PRO A 535 25.04 -16.18 -8.60
CA PRO A 535 26.17 -17.09 -8.46
C PRO A 535 26.86 -17.35 -9.81
N PRO A 536 28.19 -17.58 -9.81
CA PRO A 536 28.93 -17.93 -11.02
C PRO A 536 28.34 -19.15 -11.73
N GLY A 537 28.40 -19.18 -13.08
CA GLY A 537 27.93 -20.30 -13.90
C GLY A 537 26.46 -20.23 -14.33
N ARG A 538 25.72 -19.17 -13.98
CA ARG A 538 24.35 -18.98 -14.47
C ARG A 538 24.33 -17.97 -15.63
N ALA A 539 24.00 -18.47 -16.82
CA ALA A 539 23.82 -17.61 -17.99
C ALA A 539 22.47 -16.86 -17.96
N PRO A 540 22.38 -15.65 -18.50
CA PRO A 540 21.12 -14.94 -18.66
C PRO A 540 20.17 -15.71 -19.59
N VAL A 541 18.85 -15.56 -19.35
CA VAL A 541 17.80 -16.18 -20.17
C VAL A 541 17.38 -15.20 -21.26
N GLN A 542 17.64 -15.57 -22.53
CA GLN A 542 17.16 -14.78 -23.66
C GLN A 542 15.65 -14.87 -23.79
N THR A 543 14.95 -13.77 -23.60
CA THR A 543 13.50 -13.71 -23.70
C THR A 543 13.09 -13.03 -25.00
N ARG A 544 12.08 -13.60 -25.70
CA ARG A 544 11.49 -13.00 -26.91
C ARG A 544 9.97 -13.12 -26.85
N VAL A 545 9.29 -12.02 -27.14
CA VAL A 545 7.86 -11.99 -27.37
C VAL A 545 7.59 -12.29 -28.84
N VAL A 546 6.75 -13.26 -29.10
CA VAL A 546 6.44 -13.71 -30.49
C VAL A 546 4.94 -13.78 -30.71
N PRO A 547 4.42 -13.36 -31.87
CA PRO A 547 3.00 -13.43 -32.14
C PRO A 547 2.55 -14.89 -32.31
N PRO A 548 1.27 -15.21 -32.11
CA PRO A 548 0.72 -16.57 -32.31
C PRO A 548 0.92 -17.12 -33.73
N THR A 549 1.11 -16.24 -34.72
CA THR A 549 1.39 -16.59 -36.11
C THR A 549 2.81 -17.13 -36.34
N ALA A 550 3.73 -16.95 -35.38
CA ALA A 550 5.13 -17.40 -35.48
C ALA A 550 5.34 -18.91 -35.27
N GLY A 551 4.33 -19.74 -35.39
CA GLY A 551 4.38 -21.18 -35.08
C GLY A 551 5.52 -21.93 -35.74
N ARG A 552 5.89 -21.63 -36.99
CA ARG A 552 7.05 -22.25 -37.69
C ARG A 552 8.37 -21.94 -37.01
N ALA A 553 8.58 -20.68 -36.59
CA ALA A 553 9.80 -20.25 -35.91
C ALA A 553 9.89 -20.88 -34.53
N VAL A 554 8.80 -20.98 -33.79
CA VAL A 554 8.72 -21.67 -32.50
C VAL A 554 9.07 -23.15 -32.65
N MET A 555 8.48 -23.85 -33.63
CA MET A 555 8.78 -25.27 -33.90
C MET A 555 10.23 -25.50 -34.31
N SER A 556 10.84 -24.59 -35.06
CA SER A 556 12.29 -24.64 -35.39
C SER A 556 13.13 -24.62 -34.13
N GLN A 557 12.82 -23.76 -33.15
CA GLN A 557 13.50 -23.72 -31.86
C GLN A 557 13.27 -24.97 -31.02
N VAL A 558 12.07 -25.56 -31.06
CA VAL A 558 11.75 -26.83 -30.42
C VAL A 558 12.63 -27.96 -30.98
N HIS A 559 12.67 -28.10 -32.31
CA HIS A 559 13.52 -29.13 -32.98
C HIS A 559 15.00 -28.94 -32.69
N GLU A 560 15.50 -27.71 -32.70
CA GLU A 560 16.87 -27.39 -32.36
C GLU A 560 17.23 -27.81 -30.94
N THR A 561 16.37 -27.47 -29.96
CA THR A 561 16.56 -27.82 -28.55
C THR A 561 16.58 -29.36 -28.36
N LEU A 562 15.61 -30.05 -28.96
CA LEU A 562 15.54 -31.52 -28.87
C LEU A 562 16.72 -32.22 -29.52
N ARG A 563 17.24 -31.72 -30.67
CA ARG A 563 18.44 -32.25 -31.32
C ARG A 563 19.70 -32.12 -30.46
N ARG A 564 19.79 -31.06 -29.63
CA ARG A 564 20.88 -30.87 -28.68
C ARG A 564 20.79 -31.77 -27.46
N GLY A 565 19.74 -32.61 -27.35
CA GLY A 565 19.51 -33.43 -26.18
C GLY A 565 18.93 -32.67 -24.99
N GLU A 566 18.45 -31.45 -25.19
CA GLU A 566 17.91 -30.56 -24.14
C GLU A 566 16.40 -30.74 -23.96
N GLN A 567 15.85 -30.21 -22.84
CA GLN A 567 14.44 -30.36 -22.46
C GLN A 567 13.69 -29.05 -22.58
N ILE A 568 12.36 -29.16 -22.71
CA ILE A 568 11.48 -28.06 -23.01
C ILE A 568 10.32 -28.00 -22.01
N PHE A 569 10.06 -26.81 -21.47
CA PHE A 569 8.82 -26.49 -20.79
C PHE A 569 7.83 -25.77 -21.73
N VAL A 570 6.57 -26.17 -21.73
CA VAL A 570 5.47 -25.47 -22.39
C VAL A 570 4.39 -25.16 -21.37
N VAL A 571 4.10 -23.88 -21.14
CA VAL A 571 3.20 -23.44 -20.08
C VAL A 571 1.97 -22.74 -20.66
N TYR A 572 0.80 -23.14 -20.18
CA TYR A 572 -0.49 -22.55 -20.50
C TYR A 572 -1.03 -21.79 -19.28
N PRO A 573 -1.75 -20.67 -19.47
CA PRO A 573 -2.42 -19.99 -18.36
C PRO A 573 -3.51 -20.86 -17.75
N LEU A 574 -3.80 -20.64 -16.47
CA LEU A 574 -4.97 -21.16 -15.79
C LEU A 574 -5.58 -20.01 -15.00
N VAL A 575 -6.75 -19.53 -15.43
CA VAL A 575 -7.50 -18.47 -14.76
C VAL A 575 -8.77 -19.08 -14.17
N GLU A 576 -9.08 -18.78 -12.91
CA GLU A 576 -10.22 -19.37 -12.17
C GLU A 576 -11.55 -19.21 -12.93
N GLU A 577 -11.77 -18.06 -13.58
CA GLU A 577 -12.98 -17.78 -14.35
C GLU A 577 -13.11 -18.60 -15.65
N SER A 578 -11.99 -19.08 -16.21
CA SER A 578 -11.92 -19.82 -17.48
C SER A 578 -11.26 -21.22 -17.35
N GLU A 579 -11.13 -21.75 -16.14
CA GLU A 579 -10.38 -22.99 -15.84
C GLU A 579 -10.69 -24.16 -16.79
N LYS A 580 -11.97 -24.40 -17.12
CA LYS A 580 -12.36 -25.48 -18.03
C LYS A 580 -11.88 -25.26 -19.47
N ALA A 581 -11.86 -24.00 -19.93
CA ALA A 581 -11.40 -23.65 -21.27
C ALA A 581 -9.87 -23.76 -21.35
N ASP A 582 -9.17 -23.23 -20.36
CA ASP A 582 -7.71 -23.24 -20.27
C ASP A 582 -7.13 -24.67 -20.20
N LEU A 583 -7.77 -25.56 -19.44
CA LEU A 583 -7.41 -26.98 -19.40
C LEU A 583 -7.64 -27.69 -20.75
N LYS A 584 -8.71 -27.35 -21.47
CA LYS A 584 -8.93 -27.87 -22.82
C LYS A 584 -7.86 -27.39 -23.79
N ASP A 585 -7.44 -26.14 -23.68
CA ASP A 585 -6.41 -25.57 -24.54
C ASP A 585 -5.03 -26.19 -24.26
N ALA A 586 -4.67 -26.40 -23.00
CA ALA A 586 -3.46 -27.11 -22.62
C ALA A 586 -3.47 -28.57 -23.15
N THR A 587 -4.60 -29.28 -23.01
CA THR A 587 -4.75 -30.64 -23.51
C THR A 587 -4.68 -30.71 -25.05
N ARG A 588 -5.37 -29.78 -25.74
CA ARG A 588 -5.28 -29.70 -27.20
C ARG A 588 -3.89 -29.35 -27.69
N GLY A 589 -3.23 -28.44 -26.99
CA GLY A 589 -1.85 -28.06 -27.27
C GLY A 589 -0.88 -29.23 -27.11
N PHE A 590 -1.03 -29.99 -26.03
CA PHE A 590 -0.28 -31.23 -25.79
C PHE A 590 -0.47 -32.25 -26.92
N GLU A 591 -1.73 -32.52 -27.35
CA GLU A 591 -2.01 -33.45 -28.44
C GLU A 591 -1.45 -33.00 -29.80
N ARG A 592 -1.52 -31.71 -30.11
CA ARG A 592 -0.89 -31.13 -31.32
C ARG A 592 0.62 -31.30 -31.28
N LEU A 593 1.25 -31.05 -30.14
CA LEU A 593 2.68 -31.13 -29.97
C LEU A 593 3.17 -32.58 -30.07
N ARG A 594 2.41 -33.54 -29.50
CA ARG A 594 2.67 -34.97 -29.60
C ARG A 594 2.61 -35.47 -31.05
N LYS A 595 1.62 -34.97 -31.82
CA LYS A 595 1.52 -35.28 -33.26
C LYS A 595 2.65 -34.67 -34.09
N ALA A 596 3.09 -33.45 -33.74
CA ALA A 596 4.16 -32.74 -34.45
C ALA A 596 5.56 -33.28 -34.13
N LEU A 597 5.72 -34.00 -33.01
CA LEU A 597 7.00 -34.53 -32.52
C LEU A 597 6.95 -36.06 -32.35
N PRO A 598 6.79 -36.84 -33.41
CA PRO A 598 6.75 -38.28 -33.30
C PRO A 598 8.08 -38.82 -32.73
N GLY A 599 7.98 -39.74 -31.76
CA GLY A 599 9.15 -40.36 -31.08
C GLY A 599 9.73 -39.51 -29.93
N VAL A 600 9.22 -38.31 -29.64
CA VAL A 600 9.62 -37.53 -28.48
C VAL A 600 8.70 -37.80 -27.30
N THR A 601 9.28 -38.19 -26.16
CA THR A 601 8.52 -38.39 -24.92
C THR A 601 8.05 -37.03 -24.36
N ALA A 602 6.72 -36.91 -24.23
CA ALA A 602 6.08 -35.72 -23.69
C ALA A 602 5.10 -36.10 -22.57
N ALA A 603 5.00 -35.25 -21.56
CA ALA A 603 4.02 -35.41 -20.46
C ALA A 603 3.20 -34.14 -20.28
N LEU A 604 1.94 -34.30 -19.82
CA LEU A 604 1.02 -33.21 -19.48
C LEU A 604 0.77 -33.21 -17.97
N VAL A 605 0.93 -32.04 -17.35
CA VAL A 605 0.74 -31.84 -15.91
C VAL A 605 -0.20 -30.67 -15.65
N HIS A 606 -1.28 -30.90 -14.94
CA HIS A 606 -2.21 -29.85 -14.51
C HIS A 606 -2.87 -30.21 -13.16
N GLY A 607 -3.61 -29.28 -12.56
CA GLY A 607 -4.18 -29.43 -11.21
C GLY A 607 -5.12 -30.62 -11.03
N ARG A 608 -5.72 -31.16 -12.10
CA ARG A 608 -6.65 -32.32 -12.07
C ARG A 608 -5.97 -33.68 -12.29
N VAL A 609 -4.67 -33.69 -12.63
CA VAL A 609 -3.91 -34.94 -12.71
C VAL A 609 -3.70 -35.45 -11.30
N ASP A 610 -3.87 -36.79 -11.12
CA ASP A 610 -3.61 -37.44 -9.83
C ASP A 610 -2.22 -37.09 -9.29
N ARG A 611 -2.10 -36.95 -7.95
CA ARG A 611 -0.86 -36.56 -7.28
C ARG A 611 0.30 -37.50 -7.61
N ALA A 612 0.08 -38.80 -7.61
CA ALA A 612 1.12 -39.78 -7.88
C ALA A 612 1.55 -39.78 -9.35
N GLU A 613 0.63 -39.59 -10.29
CA GLU A 613 0.90 -39.45 -11.72
C GLU A 613 1.70 -38.16 -12.01
N ARG A 614 1.29 -37.04 -11.37
CA ARG A 614 2.00 -35.78 -11.47
C ARG A 614 3.43 -35.88 -10.94
N ALA A 615 3.63 -36.52 -9.77
CA ALA A 615 4.95 -36.73 -9.20
C ALA A 615 5.83 -37.59 -10.11
N ARG A 616 5.29 -38.66 -10.71
CA ARG A 616 6.00 -39.49 -11.68
C ARG A 616 6.41 -38.70 -12.94
N ALA A 617 5.48 -37.97 -13.52
CA ALA A 617 5.78 -37.14 -14.71
C ALA A 617 6.90 -36.11 -14.45
N MET A 618 6.89 -35.48 -13.27
CA MET A 618 7.92 -34.56 -12.84
C MET A 618 9.27 -35.27 -12.60
N ALA A 619 9.29 -36.41 -11.94
CA ALA A 619 10.50 -37.21 -11.74
C ALA A 619 11.07 -37.71 -13.06
N ASP A 620 10.23 -38.14 -14.01
CA ASP A 620 10.63 -38.58 -15.33
C ASP A 620 11.20 -37.42 -16.16
N PHE A 621 10.65 -36.21 -16.00
CA PHE A 621 11.18 -35.02 -16.62
C PHE A 621 12.53 -34.63 -15.99
N ALA A 622 12.66 -34.62 -14.69
CA ALA A 622 13.91 -34.33 -14.00
C ALA A 622 15.03 -35.32 -14.37
N ALA A 623 14.67 -36.62 -14.54
CA ALA A 623 15.59 -37.67 -14.98
C ALA A 623 15.89 -37.66 -16.50
N GLY A 624 15.30 -36.76 -17.29
CA GLY A 624 15.51 -36.66 -18.73
C GLY A 624 14.75 -37.72 -19.56
N ARG A 625 13.93 -38.57 -18.95
CA ARG A 625 13.09 -39.59 -19.63
C ARG A 625 11.95 -38.92 -20.41
N VAL A 626 11.38 -37.86 -19.88
CA VAL A 626 10.47 -36.95 -20.58
C VAL A 626 11.24 -35.74 -21.12
N ARG A 627 11.07 -35.47 -22.38
CA ARG A 627 11.80 -34.40 -23.10
C ARG A 627 11.01 -33.08 -23.19
N VAL A 628 9.69 -33.17 -23.23
CA VAL A 628 8.80 -32.02 -23.30
C VAL A 628 7.78 -32.13 -22.19
N LEU A 629 7.74 -31.15 -21.31
CA LEU A 629 6.73 -31.05 -20.26
C LEU A 629 5.75 -29.93 -20.60
N VAL A 630 4.50 -30.30 -20.85
CA VAL A 630 3.38 -29.36 -21.00
C VAL A 630 2.67 -29.22 -19.68
N ALA A 631 2.46 -27.99 -19.24
CA ALA A 631 1.78 -27.76 -17.95
C ALA A 631 0.96 -26.48 -17.92
N THR A 632 0.06 -26.40 -16.95
CA THR A 632 -0.56 -25.14 -16.53
C THR A 632 0.29 -24.47 -15.44
N THR A 633 -0.18 -23.38 -14.85
CA THR A 633 0.51 -22.59 -13.80
C THR A 633 1.04 -23.39 -12.59
N VAL A 634 0.68 -24.67 -12.46
CA VAL A 634 1.18 -25.58 -11.42
C VAL A 634 2.73 -25.69 -11.41
N ILE A 635 3.41 -25.33 -12.49
CA ILE A 635 4.91 -25.32 -12.58
C ILE A 635 5.54 -24.10 -11.88
N GLU A 636 4.79 -23.13 -11.41
CA GLU A 636 5.35 -22.05 -10.58
C GLU A 636 6.11 -22.60 -9.38
N VAL A 637 5.84 -23.86 -9.01
CA VAL A 637 6.37 -24.53 -7.83
C VAL A 637 7.49 -25.50 -8.21
N GLY A 638 8.70 -24.98 -8.20
CA GLY A 638 9.87 -25.62 -7.57
C GLY A 638 10.70 -26.67 -8.27
N VAL A 639 10.47 -27.16 -9.50
CA VAL A 639 11.35 -28.24 -10.04
C VAL A 639 12.61 -27.67 -10.70
N ASP A 640 13.76 -28.11 -10.19
CA ASP A 640 15.06 -27.78 -10.79
C ASP A 640 15.46 -28.85 -11.83
N VAL A 641 15.46 -28.46 -13.11
CA VAL A 641 15.85 -29.34 -14.21
C VAL A 641 17.00 -28.67 -14.98
N PRO A 642 18.26 -29.04 -14.68
CA PRO A 642 19.42 -28.40 -15.27
C PRO A 642 19.47 -28.49 -16.81
N ASN A 643 18.89 -29.53 -17.41
CA ASN A 643 18.86 -29.76 -18.85
C ASN A 643 17.70 -29.06 -19.58
N ALA A 644 16.81 -28.37 -18.86
CA ALA A 644 15.74 -27.58 -19.48
C ALA A 644 16.26 -26.21 -19.89
N THR A 645 16.34 -25.98 -21.20
CA THR A 645 16.91 -24.75 -21.79
C THR A 645 15.91 -23.92 -22.56
N LEU A 646 14.74 -24.46 -22.92
CA LEU A 646 13.69 -23.74 -23.63
C LEU A 646 12.41 -23.70 -22.83
N LEU A 647 11.88 -22.50 -22.60
CA LEU A 647 10.57 -22.23 -22.06
C LEU A 647 9.68 -21.63 -23.16
N ILE A 648 8.48 -22.17 -23.33
CA ILE A 648 7.45 -21.62 -24.19
C ILE A 648 6.23 -21.29 -23.34
N VAL A 649 5.80 -20.05 -23.30
CA VAL A 649 4.61 -19.62 -22.58
C VAL A 649 3.53 -19.24 -23.59
N GLN A 650 2.41 -19.92 -23.56
CA GLN A 650 1.24 -19.63 -24.38
C GLN A 650 0.35 -18.58 -23.73
N HIS A 651 -0.20 -17.67 -24.52
CA HIS A 651 -1.03 -16.56 -24.02
C HIS A 651 -0.35 -15.75 -22.92
N ALA A 652 0.91 -15.37 -23.17
CA ALA A 652 1.74 -14.72 -22.15
C ALA A 652 1.16 -13.38 -21.65
N GLU A 653 0.31 -12.72 -22.42
CA GLU A 653 -0.44 -11.51 -22.05
C GLU A 653 -1.40 -11.73 -20.85
N ARG A 654 -1.76 -12.98 -20.56
CA ARG A 654 -2.67 -13.35 -19.46
C ARG A 654 -1.96 -13.60 -18.14
N PHE A 655 -0.62 -13.65 -18.14
CA PHE A 655 0.19 -13.85 -16.94
C PHE A 655 0.60 -12.53 -16.29
N GLY A 656 0.79 -12.55 -14.99
CA GLY A 656 1.44 -11.46 -14.26
C GLY A 656 2.95 -11.43 -14.55
N LEU A 657 3.56 -10.24 -14.46
CA LEU A 657 5.02 -10.07 -14.67
C LEU A 657 5.86 -10.93 -13.73
N ALA A 658 5.50 -10.97 -12.43
CA ALA A 658 6.18 -11.80 -11.44
C ALA A 658 6.11 -13.30 -11.80
N GLN A 659 4.96 -13.78 -12.30
CA GLN A 659 4.79 -15.17 -12.74
C GLN A 659 5.67 -15.50 -13.94
N LEU A 660 5.67 -14.65 -14.97
CA LEU A 660 6.51 -14.82 -16.14
C LEU A 660 8.00 -14.82 -15.78
N HIS A 661 8.39 -13.94 -14.85
CA HIS A 661 9.76 -13.91 -14.33
C HIS A 661 10.14 -15.18 -13.57
N GLN A 662 9.27 -15.70 -12.71
CA GLN A 662 9.47 -16.97 -12.00
C GLN A 662 9.57 -18.17 -12.97
N LEU A 663 8.70 -18.21 -13.99
CA LEU A 663 8.75 -19.23 -15.04
C LEU A 663 10.04 -19.15 -15.84
N ARG A 664 10.49 -17.95 -16.22
CA ARG A 664 11.79 -17.73 -16.88
C ARG A 664 12.96 -18.26 -16.06
N GLY A 665 12.89 -18.11 -14.73
CA GLY A 665 13.87 -18.65 -13.80
C GLY A 665 13.96 -20.19 -13.76
N ARG A 666 13.07 -20.93 -14.46
CA ARG A 666 13.06 -22.40 -14.51
C ARG A 666 13.98 -22.97 -15.57
N VAL A 667 14.47 -22.18 -16.52
CA VAL A 667 15.39 -22.61 -17.57
C VAL A 667 16.76 -22.00 -17.41
N GLY A 668 17.78 -22.60 -18.03
CA GLY A 668 19.16 -22.09 -17.99
C GLY A 668 19.89 -22.33 -16.66
N ARG A 669 19.56 -23.38 -15.90
CA ARG A 669 20.16 -23.69 -14.60
C ARG A 669 21.41 -24.56 -14.66
N GLY A 670 21.63 -25.24 -15.77
CA GLY A 670 22.76 -26.17 -15.96
C GLY A 670 24.01 -25.56 -16.62
N GLY A 671 24.26 -24.27 -16.48
CA GLY A 671 25.38 -23.59 -17.14
C GLY A 671 25.20 -23.35 -18.65
N ARG A 672 24.09 -23.79 -19.24
CA ARG A 672 23.71 -23.55 -20.64
C ARG A 672 22.77 -22.35 -20.73
N PRO A 673 22.90 -21.51 -21.79
CA PRO A 673 21.99 -20.37 -21.97
C PRO A 673 20.53 -20.84 -22.09
N GLY A 674 19.66 -20.25 -21.26
CA GLY A 674 18.21 -20.45 -21.34
C GLY A 674 17.57 -19.56 -22.41
N ARG A 675 16.46 -20.03 -22.99
CA ARG A 675 15.61 -19.24 -23.92
C ARG A 675 14.16 -19.29 -23.45
N ALA A 676 13.48 -18.15 -23.49
CA ALA A 676 12.06 -18.03 -23.19
C ALA A 676 11.32 -17.40 -24.38
N LEU A 677 10.36 -18.12 -24.93
CA LEU A 677 9.48 -17.65 -26.00
C LEU A 677 8.10 -17.36 -25.38
N LEU A 678 7.73 -16.09 -25.35
CA LEU A 678 6.44 -15.62 -24.83
C LEU A 678 5.48 -15.42 -26.01
N ILE A 679 4.58 -16.38 -26.22
CA ILE A 679 3.61 -16.30 -27.30
C ILE A 679 2.45 -15.44 -26.81
N ALA A 680 2.25 -14.28 -27.44
CA ALA A 680 1.30 -13.28 -27.00
C ALA A 680 0.68 -12.48 -28.15
N ASP A 681 -0.56 -12.03 -27.94
CA ASP A 681 -1.28 -11.06 -28.79
C ASP A 681 -1.79 -9.92 -27.90
N PRO A 682 -0.89 -9.02 -27.44
CA PRO A 682 -1.27 -7.97 -26.50
C PRO A 682 -2.15 -6.91 -27.18
N THR A 683 -3.33 -6.65 -26.60
CA THR A 683 -4.32 -5.71 -27.15
C THR A 683 -4.35 -4.36 -26.44
N THR A 684 -3.73 -4.25 -25.26
CA THR A 684 -3.69 -3.01 -24.48
C THR A 684 -2.27 -2.46 -24.36
N PRO A 685 -2.08 -1.13 -24.26
CA PRO A 685 -0.77 -0.52 -24.07
C PRO A 685 -0.03 -1.10 -22.84
N GLU A 686 -0.73 -1.36 -21.75
CA GLU A 686 -0.19 -1.92 -20.52
C GLU A 686 0.33 -3.35 -20.75
N SER A 687 -0.37 -4.18 -21.52
CA SER A 687 0.08 -5.54 -21.85
C SER A 687 1.30 -5.54 -22.76
N VAL A 688 1.40 -4.59 -23.68
CA VAL A 688 2.60 -4.38 -24.50
C VAL A 688 3.80 -3.98 -23.64
N GLU A 689 3.63 -3.00 -22.74
CA GLU A 689 4.70 -2.55 -21.85
C GLU A 689 5.17 -3.66 -20.91
N ARG A 690 4.24 -4.44 -20.32
CA ARG A 690 4.57 -5.59 -19.45
C ARG A 690 5.44 -6.62 -20.15
N LEU A 691 5.13 -6.98 -21.37
CA LEU A 691 5.91 -7.98 -22.12
C LEU A 691 7.26 -7.41 -22.56
N ALA A 692 7.32 -6.15 -22.97
CA ALA A 692 8.54 -5.49 -23.41
C ALA A 692 9.60 -5.38 -22.31
N ILE A 693 9.21 -5.23 -21.02
CA ILE A 693 10.19 -5.20 -19.93
C ILE A 693 10.88 -6.55 -19.73
N LEU A 694 10.18 -7.68 -19.97
CA LEU A 694 10.76 -9.02 -19.88
C LEU A 694 11.79 -9.31 -20.99
N GLU A 695 11.66 -8.66 -22.15
CA GLU A 695 12.68 -8.76 -23.21
C GLU A 695 13.93 -7.94 -22.89
N ARG A 696 13.77 -6.78 -22.24
CA ARG A 696 14.84 -5.81 -21.98
C ARG A 696 15.61 -6.08 -20.71
N SER A 697 14.97 -6.67 -19.69
CA SER A 697 15.58 -6.84 -18.38
C SER A 697 15.54 -8.29 -17.88
N ASP A 698 16.67 -8.70 -17.31
CA ASP A 698 16.84 -9.94 -16.57
C ASP A 698 16.73 -9.75 -15.05
N SER A 699 16.70 -8.48 -14.59
CA SER A 699 16.64 -8.14 -13.17
C SER A 699 15.22 -8.28 -12.66
N GLY A 700 15.00 -9.21 -11.72
CA GLY A 700 13.71 -9.33 -11.06
C GLY A 700 13.29 -8.05 -10.33
N PHE A 701 14.24 -7.24 -9.84
CA PHE A 701 13.96 -5.96 -9.18
C PHE A 701 13.39 -4.93 -10.16
N GLU A 702 14.01 -4.79 -11.34
CA GLU A 702 13.51 -3.88 -12.39
C GLU A 702 12.13 -4.30 -12.89
N ILE A 703 11.91 -5.62 -13.04
CA ILE A 703 10.62 -6.18 -13.44
C ILE A 703 9.55 -5.91 -12.37
N ALA A 704 9.87 -6.07 -11.10
CA ALA A 704 8.94 -5.79 -10.01
C ALA A 704 8.60 -4.29 -9.89
N GLU A 705 9.58 -3.40 -10.10
CA GLU A 705 9.35 -1.94 -10.14
C GLU A 705 8.47 -1.55 -11.34
N ALA A 706 8.68 -2.19 -12.50
CA ALA A 706 7.83 -1.98 -13.67
C ALA A 706 6.40 -2.51 -13.44
N ASP A 707 6.25 -3.71 -12.87
CA ASP A 707 4.92 -4.27 -12.54
C ASP A 707 4.14 -3.37 -11.59
N LEU A 708 4.82 -2.84 -10.57
CA LEU A 708 4.23 -1.91 -9.61
C LEU A 708 3.81 -0.59 -10.30
N ARG A 709 4.62 -0.07 -11.23
CA ARG A 709 4.31 1.15 -11.99
C ARG A 709 3.11 0.97 -12.92
N ILE A 710 3.03 -0.17 -13.62
CA ILE A 710 1.97 -0.46 -14.59
C ILE A 710 0.64 -0.72 -13.89
N ARG A 711 0.63 -1.51 -12.81
CA ARG A 711 -0.60 -1.86 -12.07
C ARG A 711 -1.03 -0.83 -11.06
N GLY A 712 -0.10 -0.01 -10.58
CA GLY A 712 -0.29 0.83 -9.39
C GLY A 712 -0.21 0.04 -8.08
N ALA A 713 0.11 0.74 -6.98
CA ALA A 713 0.28 0.12 -5.67
C ALA A 713 -0.99 -0.59 -5.16
N GLY A 714 -2.18 -0.10 -5.51
CA GLY A 714 -3.47 -0.65 -5.06
C GLY A 714 -3.80 -2.03 -5.65
N GLU A 715 -3.55 -2.25 -6.95
CA GLU A 715 -3.80 -3.54 -7.61
C GLU A 715 -2.70 -4.57 -7.33
N TRP A 716 -1.45 -4.12 -7.23
CA TRP A 716 -0.32 -5.02 -6.93
C TRP A 716 -0.50 -5.69 -5.56
N LEU A 717 -1.08 -4.96 -4.62
CA LEU A 717 -1.36 -5.43 -3.27
C LEU A 717 -2.59 -6.33 -3.17
N GLY A 718 -3.32 -6.48 -4.25
CA GLY A 718 -4.45 -7.36 -4.45
C GLY A 718 -5.42 -7.45 -3.27
N THR A 719 -6.64 -7.07 -3.47
CA THR A 719 -7.73 -7.11 -2.47
C THR A 719 -7.97 -8.49 -1.81
N ARG A 720 -7.28 -9.55 -2.24
CA ARG A 720 -7.45 -10.92 -1.76
C ARG A 720 -6.21 -11.59 -1.14
N GLN A 721 -4.97 -11.09 -1.36
CA GLN A 721 -3.76 -11.76 -0.88
C GLN A 721 -2.91 -10.98 0.13
N ALA A 722 -2.93 -9.67 0.10
CA ALA A 722 -2.32 -8.83 1.13
C ALA A 722 -3.43 -8.39 2.11
N GLY A 723 -3.79 -9.27 3.03
CA GLY A 723 -4.51 -8.82 4.21
C GLY A 723 -3.72 -7.68 4.84
N HIS A 724 -4.22 -6.43 4.71
CA HIS A 724 -3.91 -5.34 5.60
C HIS A 724 -2.66 -4.48 5.33
N LEU A 725 -2.44 -4.06 4.07
CA LEU A 725 -1.75 -2.78 3.94
C LEU A 725 -2.65 -1.65 4.43
N PRO A 726 -2.08 -0.71 5.19
CA PRO A 726 -2.83 0.48 5.55
C PRO A 726 -3.23 1.22 4.28
N GLU A 727 -4.53 1.42 4.07
CA GLU A 727 -5.03 2.19 2.95
C GLU A 727 -4.54 3.63 3.07
N LEU A 728 -3.60 4.01 2.20
CA LEU A 728 -3.08 5.38 2.13
C LEU A 728 -4.16 6.29 1.53
N ARG A 729 -4.41 7.43 2.18
CA ARG A 729 -5.44 8.38 1.76
C ARG A 729 -5.00 9.19 0.53
N LEU A 730 -3.72 9.55 0.50
CA LEU A 730 -3.15 10.44 -0.51
C LEU A 730 -1.79 9.97 -1.02
N ALA A 731 -0.96 9.41 -0.17
CA ALA A 731 0.37 8.99 -0.54
C ALA A 731 0.35 7.83 -1.54
N ASP A 732 1.21 7.94 -2.55
CA ASP A 732 1.52 6.90 -3.52
C ASP A 732 2.99 6.51 -3.33
N LEU A 733 3.25 5.26 -2.99
CA LEU A 733 4.59 4.78 -2.63
C LEU A 733 5.58 4.83 -3.80
N LEU A 734 5.08 4.89 -5.04
CA LEU A 734 5.91 5.00 -6.23
C LEU A 734 6.29 6.44 -6.54
N ARG A 735 5.31 7.34 -6.44
CA ARG A 735 5.50 8.75 -6.76
C ARG A 735 6.21 9.51 -5.65
N HIS A 736 6.04 9.06 -4.41
CA HIS A 736 6.46 9.77 -3.20
C HIS A 736 7.60 9.08 -2.45
N GLY A 737 8.50 8.36 -3.17
CA GLY A 737 9.62 7.62 -2.57
C GLY A 737 10.56 8.51 -1.76
N GLU A 738 10.86 9.71 -2.24
CA GLU A 738 11.70 10.69 -1.54
C GLU A 738 11.07 11.17 -0.21
N PHE A 739 9.74 11.35 -0.18
CA PHE A 739 9.00 11.68 1.05
C PHE A 739 8.98 10.49 2.01
N LEU A 740 8.93 9.26 1.51
CA LEU A 740 8.99 8.04 2.33
C LEU A 740 10.34 7.91 3.02
N ASP A 741 11.45 8.12 2.29
CA ASP A 741 12.79 8.10 2.88
C ASP A 741 12.97 9.22 3.91
N ALA A 742 12.52 10.43 3.60
CA ALA A 742 12.58 11.57 4.53
C ALA A 742 11.74 11.32 5.80
N ALA A 743 10.56 10.72 5.66
CA ALA A 743 9.67 10.36 6.76
C ALA A 743 10.30 9.31 7.68
N ARG A 744 10.92 8.27 7.10
CA ARG A 744 11.64 7.22 7.84
C ARG A 744 12.79 7.81 8.64
N ASP A 745 13.62 8.64 8.01
CA ASP A 745 14.76 9.26 8.66
C ASP A 745 14.32 10.22 9.77
N ALA A 746 13.22 10.95 9.59
CA ALA A 746 12.64 11.81 10.62
C ALA A 746 12.12 10.98 11.81
N ALA A 747 11.40 9.89 11.56
CA ALA A 747 10.92 8.98 12.61
C ALA A 747 12.07 8.34 13.39
N ALA A 748 13.13 7.90 12.71
CA ALA A 748 14.31 7.34 13.35
C ALA A 748 15.04 8.36 14.24
N ARG A 749 15.24 9.59 13.75
CA ARG A 749 15.87 10.67 14.56
C ARG A 749 15.02 11.04 15.77
N LEU A 750 13.69 11.12 15.60
CA LEU A 750 12.78 11.43 16.71
C LEU A 750 12.88 10.36 17.81
N LEU A 751 12.78 9.08 17.46
CA LEU A 751 12.85 7.97 18.41
C LEU A 751 14.25 7.78 19.04
N ALA A 752 15.32 8.22 18.36
CA ALA A 752 16.65 8.25 18.93
C ALA A 752 16.78 9.32 20.05
N ARG A 753 16.10 10.46 19.88
CA ARG A 753 16.10 11.58 20.86
C ARG A 753 15.07 11.35 21.98
N ASP A 754 13.89 10.89 21.64
CA ASP A 754 12.77 10.65 22.56
C ASP A 754 12.15 9.27 22.31
N PRO A 755 12.69 8.24 22.92
CA PRO A 755 12.24 6.87 22.74
C PRO A 755 10.79 6.58 23.13
N THR A 756 10.24 7.38 24.03
CA THR A 756 8.88 7.22 24.58
C THR A 756 7.86 8.18 23.95
N LEU A 757 8.33 9.13 23.17
CA LEU A 757 7.55 10.26 22.65
C LEU A 757 6.92 11.13 23.75
N ALA A 758 7.53 11.16 24.94
CA ALA A 758 7.04 11.94 26.07
C ALA A 758 7.14 13.45 25.83
N GLY A 759 8.15 13.89 25.06
CA GLY A 759 8.36 15.28 24.67
C GLY A 759 7.40 15.78 23.58
N VAL A 760 6.60 14.89 22.96
CA VAL A 760 5.63 15.24 21.90
C VAL A 760 4.26 14.65 22.27
N PRO A 761 3.53 15.28 23.20
CA PRO A 761 2.23 14.82 23.65
C PRO A 761 1.25 14.68 22.46
N GLY A 762 0.42 13.63 22.48
CA GLY A 762 -0.58 13.36 21.44
C GLY A 762 -0.05 12.64 20.18
N LEU A 763 1.28 12.65 19.91
CA LEU A 763 1.82 11.98 18.72
C LEU A 763 1.62 10.46 18.76
N ARG A 764 1.82 9.83 19.91
CA ARG A 764 1.56 8.38 20.06
C ARG A 764 0.10 8.04 19.82
N ASP A 765 -0.82 8.88 20.30
CA ASP A 765 -2.25 8.71 20.10
C ASP A 765 -2.64 8.94 18.63
N ALA A 766 -2.02 9.91 17.96
CA ALA A 766 -2.21 10.15 16.52
C ALA A 766 -1.80 8.92 15.69
N VAL A 767 -0.63 8.33 15.98
CA VAL A 767 -0.18 7.07 15.34
C VAL A 767 -1.16 5.94 15.64
N SER A 768 -1.59 5.78 16.90
CA SER A 768 -2.51 4.71 17.32
C SER A 768 -3.88 4.85 16.67
N ARG A 769 -4.46 6.05 16.63
CA ARG A 769 -5.75 6.30 15.94
C ARG A 769 -5.67 5.98 14.46
N ARG A 770 -4.60 6.41 13.81
CA ARG A 770 -4.48 6.26 12.34
C ARG A 770 -4.07 4.86 11.91
N TRP A 771 -3.15 4.24 12.64
CA TRP A 771 -2.49 3.02 12.23
C TRP A 771 -2.56 1.85 13.22
N GLY A 772 -3.02 2.07 14.48
CA GLY A 772 -2.92 1.09 15.57
C GLY A 772 -3.47 -0.29 15.19
N ALA A 773 -4.75 -0.40 14.87
CA ALA A 773 -5.37 -1.66 14.49
C ALA A 773 -4.77 -2.26 13.20
N ARG A 774 -4.37 -1.40 12.27
CA ARG A 774 -3.79 -1.81 10.96
C ARG A 774 -2.33 -2.27 11.10
N LEU A 775 -1.54 -1.62 11.97
CA LEU A 775 -0.18 -2.05 12.28
C LEU A 775 -0.14 -3.33 13.10
N ASP A 776 -1.08 -3.55 14.00
CA ASP A 776 -1.22 -4.82 14.72
C ASP A 776 -1.54 -5.97 13.77
N LEU A 777 -2.31 -5.73 12.74
CA LEU A 777 -2.58 -6.68 11.67
C LEU A 777 -1.36 -6.85 10.74
N ALA A 778 -0.67 -5.76 10.38
CA ALA A 778 0.55 -5.82 9.56
C ALA A 778 1.73 -6.49 10.29
N ALA A 779 1.88 -6.26 11.59
CA ALA A 779 2.89 -6.98 12.41
C ALA A 779 2.54 -8.45 12.63
N ALA A 780 1.32 -8.78 12.37
CA ALA A 780 0.84 -10.12 12.31
C ALA A 780 0.97 -10.70 10.88
N SER A 781 1.21 -9.89 9.82
CA SER A 781 1.59 -10.34 8.48
C SER A 781 3.08 -10.54 8.37
#